data_7f6528c6b77902ed39bd8c0a21474516
#
_entry.id   7f6528c6b77902ed39bd8c0a21474516
#
_cell.length_a   1.000
_cell.length_b   1.000
_cell.length_c   1.000
_cell.angle_alpha   90.00
_cell.angle_beta   90.00
_cell.angle_gamma   90.00
#
_symmetry.space_group_name_H-M   'P 1'
#
loop_
_entity.id
_entity.type
_entity.pdbx_description
1 polymer ?
#
loop_
_entity_poly.entity_id
_entity_poly.type
_entity_poly.pdbx_seq_one_letter_code
_entity_poly.pdbx_strand_id
1 'polypeptide(L)'
;MTLRNIDALFHPEGVVIYGAPEGEAQSQLLRNIEASVEAKNYRHVKTRADLANLDNFDARLAVIMDASWGTESRIDALGARGCRAVLWAANRRISGKVLRAAQPYNLRLLGSRTAGIVQTRSGNNFSTLALEPRPGKVALITQSQSLAAASLDWALGRNIGFSWLACSGAEADIDIADLLDYAALDPRTRAIVLQVGHIGSPRKFMSSARAAARVKPVLVLQTRRAVDDGPLGPDPVRSAAFARAGLVECENLGGLFDGLAAMELLPTIGSHRVAVVGNGAGACALGTDAMFRHAIEPARLSSESREALTAKAPQAVDLGVAIDIGRSDLDDTLNALDHICRDENVDAVLFVHSPIAGQPHEPMVKAIAEAEFSHRVMTVWLGLHTALPARAASAQARLATFVSADDAMRPVRYRARYQFTRELLTATPPPDPTVTADVDSLRERLGMLANSGVEWLSSDEASHLLSAYGIAGETPAETAVRVRVRVYRHAELGMVMSVRDEALGIEPAYGFAPLDALLARRMLEGASAGRLRGTRAAFEALAQALVRLGKMVVDLPQLSGLDIRVAAGPRGRLQAPADSLIEITGKPAPARDRLAMSPYPARMRHVVSLRGDSRYIVRAIRPSDEPLVLDLLESLSPEEIRLRFFNFIRHFSHDMAARITQVDYDREVSLVVSPYDRPDALAGMGTLIADPDNMEAEFAILVHRDHTGVGLGRHLLDCLLRQASARGTEIVYGDVLAQNRPMLQLARSLGFKVKRSLDDATSVRVEIPTRNYTSPAQNES
;
A
#
# COMPACT_ATOMS: atom_id res chain seq x y z
N MET A 1 -0.62 18.73 1.33
CA MET A 1 -0.58 18.09 0.00
C MET A 1 -2.00 17.91 -0.48
N THR A 2 -2.43 18.64 -1.45
CA THR A 2 -3.78 18.55 -2.04
C THR A 2 -3.64 17.77 -3.33
N LEU A 3 -4.35 16.67 -3.45
CA LEU A 3 -4.57 16.00 -4.73
C LEU A 3 -5.33 16.98 -5.62
N ARG A 4 -4.67 17.42 -6.68
CA ARG A 4 -5.15 18.52 -7.49
C ARG A 4 -6.54 18.22 -8.05
N ASN A 5 -7.50 19.05 -7.65
CA ASN A 5 -8.89 19.03 -8.12
C ASN A 5 -9.72 17.76 -7.77
N ILE A 6 -9.15 16.72 -7.14
CA ILE A 6 -9.96 15.56 -6.69
C ILE A 6 -10.89 15.96 -5.56
N ASP A 7 -10.46 16.87 -4.70
CA ASP A 7 -11.29 17.39 -3.62
C ASP A 7 -12.62 18.00 -4.12
N ALA A 8 -12.62 18.59 -5.32
CA ALA A 8 -13.81 19.11 -5.95
C ALA A 8 -14.90 18.06 -6.26
N LEU A 9 -14.52 16.76 -6.31
CA LEU A 9 -15.49 15.68 -6.42
C LEU A 9 -16.26 15.48 -5.10
N PHE A 10 -15.58 15.62 -3.97
CA PHE A 10 -16.13 15.31 -2.64
C PHE A 10 -16.73 16.56 -1.97
N HIS A 11 -16.17 17.74 -2.23
CA HIS A 11 -16.52 19.01 -1.58
C HIS A 11 -16.74 20.14 -2.61
N PRO A 12 -17.64 19.97 -3.59
CA PRO A 12 -17.90 21.04 -4.57
C PRO A 12 -18.67 22.20 -3.94
N GLU A 13 -18.24 23.43 -4.22
CA GLU A 13 -18.95 24.65 -3.84
C GLU A 13 -20.19 24.87 -4.71
N GLY A 14 -20.12 24.43 -5.99
CA GLY A 14 -21.25 24.47 -6.93
C GLY A 14 -21.21 23.30 -7.91
N VAL A 15 -22.39 22.84 -8.32
CA VAL A 15 -22.57 21.66 -9.19
C VAL A 15 -23.36 22.04 -10.45
N VAL A 16 -22.82 21.69 -11.63
CA VAL A 16 -23.55 21.78 -12.91
C VAL A 16 -23.89 20.36 -13.36
N ILE A 17 -25.19 20.11 -13.58
CA ILE A 17 -25.69 18.86 -14.15
C ILE A 17 -25.98 19.12 -15.62
N TYR A 18 -25.34 18.35 -16.51
CA TYR A 18 -25.52 18.49 -17.96
C TYR A 18 -26.25 17.28 -18.56
N GLY A 19 -27.34 17.54 -19.27
CA GLY A 19 -28.16 16.56 -19.96
C GLY A 19 -29.33 16.05 -19.12
N ALA A 20 -30.19 15.24 -19.72
CA ALA A 20 -31.31 14.58 -19.06
C ALA A 20 -30.94 13.13 -18.73
N PRO A 21 -31.53 12.53 -17.69
CA PRO A 21 -31.30 11.12 -17.38
C PRO A 21 -31.88 10.20 -18.48
N GLU A 22 -31.06 9.26 -18.95
CA GLU A 22 -31.43 8.27 -19.99
C GLU A 22 -31.93 6.92 -19.41
N GLY A 23 -31.98 6.79 -18.07
CA GLY A 23 -32.43 5.57 -17.44
C GLY A 23 -32.49 5.68 -15.92
N GLU A 24 -32.90 4.58 -15.26
CA GLU A 24 -33.15 4.57 -13.82
C GLU A 24 -31.90 4.94 -12.97
N ALA A 25 -30.73 4.45 -13.36
CA ALA A 25 -29.49 4.77 -12.65
C ALA A 25 -29.18 6.28 -12.64
N GLN A 26 -29.32 6.97 -13.78
CA GLN A 26 -29.12 8.41 -13.85
C GLN A 26 -30.28 9.18 -13.20
N SER A 27 -31.49 8.66 -13.24
CA SER A 27 -32.63 9.23 -12.51
C SER A 27 -32.41 9.13 -11.01
N GLN A 28 -31.85 8.03 -10.50
CA GLN A 28 -31.45 7.89 -9.10
C GLN A 28 -30.35 8.86 -8.71
N LEU A 29 -29.32 9.02 -9.58
CA LEU A 29 -28.26 10.01 -9.40
C LEU A 29 -28.83 11.42 -9.24
N LEU A 30 -29.77 11.80 -10.12
CA LEU A 30 -30.42 13.12 -10.06
C LEU A 30 -31.19 13.30 -8.75
N ARG A 31 -32.01 12.31 -8.35
CA ARG A 31 -32.71 12.33 -7.05
C ARG A 31 -31.75 12.49 -5.87
N ASN A 32 -30.64 11.76 -5.87
CA ASN A 32 -29.62 11.84 -4.83
C ASN A 32 -28.97 13.24 -4.75
N ILE A 33 -28.67 13.83 -5.91
CA ILE A 33 -28.12 15.21 -5.97
C ILE A 33 -29.15 16.21 -5.43
N GLU A 34 -30.39 16.14 -5.89
CA GLU A 34 -31.47 17.05 -5.47
C GLU A 34 -31.79 16.93 -3.95
N ALA A 35 -31.64 15.73 -3.39
CA ALA A 35 -31.83 15.50 -1.96
C ALA A 35 -30.65 15.98 -1.09
N SER A 36 -29.44 16.02 -1.65
CA SER A 36 -28.19 16.24 -0.88
C SER A 36 -27.58 17.63 -1.08
N VAL A 37 -27.88 18.31 -2.17
CA VAL A 37 -27.31 19.63 -2.52
C VAL A 37 -28.41 20.69 -2.47
N GLU A 38 -28.17 21.79 -1.77
CA GLU A 38 -29.12 22.91 -1.75
C GLU A 38 -29.42 23.45 -3.17
N ALA A 39 -30.67 23.73 -3.47
CA ALA A 39 -31.12 24.17 -4.80
C ALA A 39 -30.37 25.39 -5.36
N LYS A 40 -29.83 26.26 -4.49
CA LYS A 40 -28.99 27.41 -4.91
C LYS A 40 -27.60 26.99 -5.38
N ASN A 41 -27.10 25.83 -4.96
CA ASN A 41 -25.75 25.34 -5.21
C ASN A 41 -25.67 24.37 -6.39
N TYR A 42 -26.75 24.12 -7.12
CA TYR A 42 -26.68 23.37 -8.37
C TYR A 42 -27.49 24.02 -9.49
N ARG A 43 -27.10 23.73 -10.75
CA ARG A 43 -27.82 24.15 -11.96
C ARG A 43 -27.94 22.95 -12.89
N HIS A 44 -29.17 22.73 -13.37
CA HIS A 44 -29.44 21.68 -14.36
C HIS A 44 -29.52 22.34 -15.75
N VAL A 45 -28.59 21.97 -16.61
CA VAL A 45 -28.38 22.54 -17.96
C VAL A 45 -28.73 21.48 -18.99
N LYS A 46 -29.70 21.77 -19.84
CA LYS A 46 -30.17 20.80 -20.84
C LYS A 46 -29.57 21.06 -22.22
N THR A 47 -29.22 22.31 -22.50
CA THR A 47 -28.73 22.74 -23.82
C THR A 47 -27.39 23.50 -23.72
N ARG A 48 -26.71 23.65 -24.86
CA ARG A 48 -25.48 24.46 -24.93
C ARG A 48 -25.73 25.93 -24.61
N ALA A 49 -26.93 26.45 -24.98
CA ALA A 49 -27.31 27.81 -24.68
C ALA A 49 -27.44 28.07 -23.19
N ASP A 50 -28.00 27.09 -22.44
CA ASP A 50 -28.10 27.18 -20.99
C ASP A 50 -26.72 27.20 -20.33
N LEU A 51 -25.74 26.46 -20.89
CA LEU A 51 -24.37 26.47 -20.40
C LEU A 51 -23.68 27.83 -20.59
N ALA A 52 -24.02 28.53 -21.69
CA ALA A 52 -23.52 29.87 -21.95
C ALA A 52 -24.07 30.93 -20.96
N ASN A 53 -25.28 30.71 -20.43
CA ASN A 53 -25.98 31.58 -19.50
C ASN A 53 -25.71 31.32 -18.02
N LEU A 54 -24.64 30.54 -17.68
CA LEU A 54 -24.21 30.28 -16.30
C LEU A 54 -23.39 31.44 -15.70
N ASP A 55 -23.71 32.70 -16.09
CA ASP A 55 -23.01 33.87 -15.56
C ASP A 55 -23.16 33.96 -14.03
N ASN A 56 -22.03 34.15 -13.33
CA ASN A 56 -21.92 34.24 -11.86
C ASN A 56 -22.21 32.96 -11.07
N PHE A 57 -22.20 31.77 -11.69
CA PHE A 57 -22.28 30.49 -10.96
C PHE A 57 -20.90 29.81 -10.90
N ASP A 58 -20.32 29.70 -9.69
CA ASP A 58 -19.03 29.05 -9.48
C ASP A 58 -19.22 27.52 -9.45
N ALA A 59 -19.18 26.89 -10.62
CA ALA A 59 -19.30 25.43 -10.75
C ALA A 59 -17.93 24.75 -10.58
N ARG A 60 -17.73 24.08 -9.46
CA ARG A 60 -16.51 23.31 -9.22
C ARG A 60 -16.62 21.87 -9.70
N LEU A 61 -17.82 21.29 -9.71
CA LEU A 61 -18.12 19.96 -10.21
C LEU A 61 -19.13 20.01 -11.36
N ALA A 62 -18.86 19.28 -12.42
CA ALA A 62 -19.85 19.00 -13.46
C ALA A 62 -20.25 17.52 -13.45
N VAL A 63 -21.54 17.24 -13.56
CA VAL A 63 -22.11 15.89 -13.73
C VAL A 63 -22.60 15.77 -15.17
N ILE A 64 -21.97 14.92 -15.98
CA ILE A 64 -22.30 14.71 -17.37
C ILE A 64 -23.17 13.47 -17.51
N MET A 65 -24.47 13.66 -17.81
CA MET A 65 -25.42 12.58 -18.04
C MET A 65 -25.56 12.24 -19.54
N ASP A 66 -25.37 13.23 -20.40
CA ASP A 66 -25.42 13.08 -21.86
C ASP A 66 -24.05 13.37 -22.51
N ALA A 67 -23.50 12.39 -23.21
CA ALA A 67 -22.23 12.49 -23.96
C ALA A 67 -22.45 12.56 -25.48
N SER A 68 -23.48 13.24 -25.92
CA SER A 68 -23.80 13.48 -27.34
C SER A 68 -22.72 14.31 -28.05
N TRP A 69 -22.92 14.60 -29.33
CA TRP A 69 -21.99 15.37 -30.18
C TRP A 69 -21.56 16.72 -29.58
N GLY A 70 -20.28 17.06 -29.70
CA GLY A 70 -19.72 18.34 -29.22
C GLY A 70 -19.31 18.32 -27.74
N THR A 71 -19.10 17.13 -27.15
CA THR A 71 -18.71 16.97 -25.74
C THR A 71 -17.36 17.63 -25.44
N GLU A 72 -16.40 17.62 -26.37
CA GLU A 72 -15.09 18.27 -26.21
C GLU A 72 -15.23 19.76 -25.94
N SER A 73 -16.07 20.47 -26.75
CA SER A 73 -16.30 21.91 -26.59
C SER A 73 -17.05 22.24 -25.29
N ARG A 74 -17.82 21.31 -24.74
CA ARG A 74 -18.48 21.47 -23.43
C ARG A 74 -17.48 21.35 -22.29
N ILE A 75 -16.58 20.36 -22.36
CA ILE A 75 -15.49 20.19 -21.39
C ILE A 75 -14.59 21.43 -21.38
N ASP A 76 -14.23 21.94 -22.56
CA ASP A 76 -13.49 23.19 -22.72
C ASP A 76 -14.22 24.38 -22.07
N ALA A 77 -15.53 24.54 -22.34
CA ALA A 77 -16.35 25.59 -21.76
C ALA A 77 -16.51 25.47 -20.23
N LEU A 78 -16.60 24.27 -19.68
CA LEU A 78 -16.64 24.00 -18.22
C LEU A 78 -15.30 24.35 -17.57
N GLY A 79 -14.20 23.90 -18.16
CA GLY A 79 -12.85 24.21 -17.69
C GLY A 79 -12.55 25.70 -17.67
N ALA A 80 -12.90 26.42 -18.74
CA ALA A 80 -12.74 27.88 -18.86
C ALA A 80 -13.54 28.65 -17.79
N ARG A 81 -14.63 28.09 -17.26
CA ARG A 81 -15.44 28.66 -16.17
C ARG A 81 -14.98 28.29 -14.78
N GLY A 82 -13.83 27.60 -14.64
CA GLY A 82 -13.27 27.26 -13.35
C GLY A 82 -13.73 25.92 -12.78
N CYS A 83 -14.48 25.10 -13.56
CA CYS A 83 -14.78 23.73 -13.16
C CYS A 83 -13.47 22.94 -12.94
N ARG A 84 -13.44 22.13 -11.90
CA ARG A 84 -12.23 21.39 -11.47
C ARG A 84 -12.35 19.89 -11.64
N ALA A 85 -13.60 19.38 -11.55
CA ALA A 85 -13.86 17.96 -11.66
C ALA A 85 -15.12 17.68 -12.47
N VAL A 86 -15.15 16.51 -13.11
CA VAL A 86 -16.29 15.98 -13.86
C VAL A 86 -16.63 14.59 -13.37
N LEU A 87 -17.87 14.38 -12.97
CA LEU A 87 -18.45 13.06 -12.81
C LEU A 87 -19.11 12.66 -14.15
N TRP A 88 -18.52 11.68 -14.82
CA TRP A 88 -19.01 11.20 -16.11
C TRP A 88 -20.02 10.05 -15.91
N ALA A 89 -21.27 10.40 -15.74
CA ALA A 89 -22.37 9.46 -15.55
C ALA A 89 -23.00 8.95 -16.88
N ALA A 90 -22.56 9.47 -18.02
CA ALA A 90 -23.03 9.03 -19.34
C ALA A 90 -22.54 7.61 -19.65
N ASN A 91 -23.39 6.83 -20.37
CA ASN A 91 -23.10 5.46 -20.78
C ASN A 91 -21.94 5.33 -21.79
N ARG A 92 -21.54 6.43 -22.38
CA ARG A 92 -20.47 6.50 -23.39
C ARG A 92 -19.09 6.57 -22.74
N ARG A 93 -18.11 5.87 -23.32
CA ARG A 93 -16.71 5.97 -22.86
C ARG A 93 -16.13 7.37 -23.07
N ILE A 94 -15.30 7.83 -22.15
CA ILE A 94 -14.51 9.04 -22.29
C ILE A 94 -13.49 8.84 -23.41
N SER A 95 -13.52 9.73 -24.43
CA SER A 95 -12.59 9.66 -25.56
C SER A 95 -11.28 10.39 -25.26
N GLY A 96 -10.20 10.05 -25.99
CA GLY A 96 -8.94 10.80 -25.90
C GLY A 96 -9.07 12.29 -26.30
N LYS A 97 -10.09 12.66 -27.10
CA LYS A 97 -10.36 14.07 -27.42
C LYS A 97 -10.90 14.82 -26.19
N VAL A 98 -11.79 14.19 -25.45
CA VAL A 98 -12.33 14.74 -24.19
C VAL A 98 -11.22 14.95 -23.16
N LEU A 99 -10.32 13.98 -23.02
CA LEU A 99 -9.16 14.10 -22.10
C LEU A 99 -8.24 15.26 -22.52
N ARG A 100 -7.96 15.42 -23.81
CA ARG A 100 -7.17 16.56 -24.30
C ARG A 100 -7.84 17.91 -24.09
N ALA A 101 -9.17 18.00 -24.19
CA ALA A 101 -9.91 19.22 -23.90
C ALA A 101 -9.90 19.60 -22.41
N ALA A 102 -9.83 18.61 -21.52
CA ALA A 102 -9.76 18.80 -20.07
C ALA A 102 -8.36 19.26 -19.57
N GLN A 103 -7.31 18.83 -20.26
CA GLN A 103 -5.92 19.02 -19.86
C GLN A 103 -5.49 20.48 -19.60
N PRO A 104 -5.83 21.47 -20.45
CA PRO A 104 -5.42 22.88 -20.24
C PRO A 104 -5.92 23.48 -18.92
N TYR A 105 -7.02 22.94 -18.40
CA TYR A 105 -7.68 23.41 -17.17
C TYR A 105 -7.37 22.55 -15.95
N ASN A 106 -6.58 21.49 -16.13
CA ASN A 106 -6.39 20.43 -15.12
C ASN A 106 -7.72 19.87 -14.59
N LEU A 107 -8.70 19.78 -15.46
CA LEU A 107 -10.03 19.28 -15.15
C LEU A 107 -9.97 17.75 -15.04
N ARG A 108 -10.30 17.21 -13.85
CA ARG A 108 -10.20 15.78 -13.58
C ARG A 108 -11.54 15.08 -13.85
N LEU A 109 -11.47 13.89 -14.47
CA LEU A 109 -12.66 13.15 -14.90
C LEU A 109 -12.76 11.80 -14.18
N LEU A 110 -13.85 11.59 -13.44
CA LEU A 110 -14.20 10.30 -12.81
C LEU A 110 -15.25 9.57 -13.66
N GLY A 111 -15.01 8.35 -14.04
CA GLY A 111 -15.93 7.52 -14.84
C GLY A 111 -15.29 7.13 -16.18
N SER A 112 -16.02 6.64 -17.14
CA SER A 112 -17.43 6.26 -17.26
C SER A 112 -17.73 4.94 -16.54
N ARG A 113 -19.00 4.47 -16.59
CA ARG A 113 -19.45 3.24 -15.92
C ARG A 113 -19.19 3.26 -14.42
N THR A 114 -19.37 4.42 -13.81
CA THR A 114 -19.20 4.67 -12.39
C THR A 114 -20.53 4.62 -11.63
N ALA A 115 -20.54 4.17 -10.38
CA ALA A 115 -21.63 4.41 -9.46
C ALA A 115 -21.59 5.82 -8.87
N GLY A 116 -20.55 6.61 -9.16
CA GLY A 116 -20.36 7.94 -8.60
C GLY A 116 -19.65 7.92 -7.25
N ILE A 117 -19.90 8.96 -6.46
CA ILE A 117 -19.26 9.18 -5.15
C ILE A 117 -20.28 9.61 -4.11
N VAL A 118 -20.01 9.29 -2.85
CA VAL A 118 -20.76 9.77 -1.70
C VAL A 118 -19.81 10.27 -0.63
N GLN A 119 -20.03 11.48 -0.14
CA GLN A 119 -19.34 12.03 1.03
C GLN A 119 -20.32 12.09 2.19
N THR A 120 -20.22 11.15 3.12
CA THR A 120 -21.26 10.92 4.14
C THR A 120 -21.39 12.04 5.16
N ARG A 121 -20.30 12.75 5.47
CA ARG A 121 -20.32 13.80 6.50
C ARG A 121 -20.96 15.10 6.02
N SER A 122 -20.68 15.52 4.78
CA SER A 122 -21.35 16.68 4.17
C SER A 122 -22.75 16.34 3.67
N GLY A 123 -23.08 15.05 3.59
CA GLY A 123 -24.31 14.56 3.01
C GLY A 123 -24.30 14.56 1.46
N ASN A 124 -23.22 14.99 0.82
CA ASN A 124 -23.15 15.05 -0.65
C ASN A 124 -23.22 13.65 -1.25
N ASN A 125 -24.24 13.42 -2.08
CA ASN A 125 -24.48 12.13 -2.73
C ASN A 125 -24.56 12.32 -4.26
N PHE A 126 -23.44 12.11 -4.92
CA PHE A 126 -23.30 12.13 -6.39
C PHE A 126 -23.21 10.69 -6.90
N SER A 127 -24.14 9.83 -6.49
CA SER A 127 -24.11 8.41 -6.84
C SER A 127 -25.42 7.89 -7.38
N THR A 128 -25.33 6.75 -8.07
CA THR A 128 -26.48 5.96 -8.53
C THR A 128 -26.98 4.97 -7.48
N LEU A 129 -26.46 5.01 -6.24
CA LEU A 129 -26.81 4.08 -5.18
C LEU A 129 -28.21 4.37 -4.62
N ALA A 130 -28.99 3.30 -4.42
CA ALA A 130 -30.35 3.40 -3.91
C ALA A 130 -30.41 3.45 -2.38
N LEU A 131 -29.37 2.96 -1.69
CA LEU A 131 -29.25 2.96 -0.24
C LEU A 131 -28.37 4.12 0.22
N GLU A 132 -28.70 4.69 1.35
CA GLU A 132 -27.91 5.77 1.95
C GLU A 132 -26.84 5.20 2.88
N PRO A 133 -25.55 5.53 2.69
CA PRO A 133 -24.48 5.06 3.56
C PRO A 133 -24.48 5.81 4.89
N ARG A 134 -24.20 5.08 5.98
CA ARG A 134 -24.03 5.69 7.30
C ARG A 134 -22.69 6.40 7.41
N PRO A 135 -22.61 7.56 8.09
CA PRO A 135 -21.34 8.20 8.41
C PRO A 135 -20.45 7.31 9.28
N GLY A 136 -19.14 7.28 8.95
CA GLY A 136 -18.16 6.48 9.66
C GLY A 136 -16.73 6.83 9.27
N LYS A 137 -15.82 5.85 9.35
CA LYS A 137 -14.37 6.06 9.23
C LYS A 137 -13.72 5.19 8.15
N VAL A 138 -14.50 4.52 7.32
CA VAL A 138 -14.00 3.62 6.26
C VAL A 138 -14.17 4.30 4.91
N ALA A 139 -13.12 4.36 4.10
CA ALA A 139 -13.22 4.73 2.69
C ALA A 139 -13.46 3.48 1.85
N LEU A 140 -14.43 3.50 0.94
CA LEU A 140 -14.66 2.44 -0.04
C LEU A 140 -14.26 2.92 -1.43
N ILE A 141 -13.33 2.20 -2.05
CA ILE A 141 -12.85 2.43 -3.42
C ILE A 141 -13.16 1.18 -4.24
N THR A 142 -13.86 1.32 -5.34
CA THR A 142 -14.22 0.20 -6.23
C THR A 142 -14.23 0.62 -7.69
N GLN A 143 -14.00 -0.34 -8.59
CA GLN A 143 -14.15 -0.16 -10.04
C GLN A 143 -15.53 -0.59 -10.55
N SER A 144 -16.36 -1.19 -9.69
CA SER A 144 -17.62 -1.84 -10.06
C SER A 144 -18.83 -1.21 -9.40
N GLN A 145 -19.82 -0.80 -10.20
CA GLN A 145 -21.09 -0.28 -9.70
C GLN A 145 -21.86 -1.32 -8.86
N SER A 146 -21.91 -2.58 -9.32
CA SER A 146 -22.61 -3.64 -8.61
C SER A 146 -21.96 -3.98 -7.28
N LEU A 147 -20.60 -3.95 -7.22
CA LEU A 147 -19.87 -4.16 -5.97
C LEU A 147 -19.98 -2.98 -5.02
N ALA A 148 -20.10 -1.75 -5.54
CA ALA A 148 -20.39 -0.58 -4.69
C ALA A 148 -21.72 -0.75 -3.96
N ALA A 149 -22.78 -1.11 -4.69
CA ALA A 149 -24.11 -1.34 -4.12
C ALA A 149 -24.13 -2.52 -3.12
N ALA A 150 -23.54 -3.67 -3.48
CA ALA A 150 -23.45 -4.82 -2.61
C ALA A 150 -22.65 -4.54 -1.34
N SER A 151 -21.54 -3.80 -1.46
CA SER A 151 -20.72 -3.41 -0.30
C SER A 151 -21.45 -2.50 0.66
N LEU A 152 -22.27 -1.57 0.13
CA LEU A 152 -23.10 -0.70 0.96
C LEU A 152 -24.14 -1.51 1.73
N ASP A 153 -24.84 -2.43 1.07
CA ASP A 153 -25.84 -3.29 1.70
C ASP A 153 -25.23 -4.17 2.82
N TRP A 154 -24.06 -4.78 2.55
CA TRP A 154 -23.30 -5.54 3.54
C TRP A 154 -22.88 -4.70 4.75
N ALA A 155 -22.39 -3.49 4.53
CA ALA A 155 -21.97 -2.58 5.58
C ALA A 155 -23.13 -2.13 6.47
N LEU A 156 -24.28 -1.82 5.85
CA LEU A 156 -25.50 -1.45 6.58
C LEU A 156 -25.96 -2.59 7.49
N GLY A 157 -25.95 -3.83 7.00
CA GLY A 157 -26.29 -5.03 7.79
C GLY A 157 -25.35 -5.30 8.98
N ARG A 158 -24.11 -4.74 8.95
CA ARG A 158 -23.12 -4.86 10.02
C ARG A 158 -22.88 -3.58 10.82
N ASN A 159 -23.68 -2.56 10.59
CA ASN A 159 -23.55 -1.24 11.24
C ASN A 159 -22.19 -0.56 10.99
N ILE A 160 -21.57 -0.84 9.83
CA ILE A 160 -20.31 -0.21 9.41
C ILE A 160 -20.64 1.09 8.66
N GLY A 161 -20.02 2.20 9.08
CA GLY A 161 -20.16 3.49 8.45
C GLY A 161 -18.95 3.86 7.59
N PHE A 162 -19.19 4.69 6.57
CA PHE A 162 -18.18 5.17 5.66
C PHE A 162 -17.81 6.64 5.91
N SER A 163 -16.55 6.99 5.69
CA SER A 163 -16.15 8.40 5.54
C SER A 163 -16.59 8.91 4.16
N TRP A 164 -16.40 8.08 3.14
CA TRP A 164 -16.86 8.30 1.78
C TRP A 164 -16.79 7.00 0.96
N LEU A 165 -17.49 7.00 -0.18
CA LEU A 165 -17.45 5.93 -1.17
C LEU A 165 -17.12 6.55 -2.54
N ALA A 166 -16.31 5.85 -3.35
CA ALA A 166 -16.04 6.23 -4.72
C ALA A 166 -15.95 5.00 -5.63
N CYS A 167 -16.62 5.09 -6.77
CA CYS A 167 -16.51 4.11 -7.84
C CYS A 167 -15.77 4.75 -9.02
N SER A 168 -14.53 4.28 -9.32
CA SER A 168 -13.72 4.84 -10.41
C SER A 168 -14.24 4.48 -11.81
N GLY A 169 -14.95 3.36 -11.93
CA GLY A 169 -15.52 2.89 -13.21
C GLY A 169 -14.43 2.47 -14.21
N ALA A 170 -14.45 3.07 -15.40
CA ALA A 170 -13.57 2.69 -16.50
C ALA A 170 -12.16 3.32 -16.46
N GLU A 171 -11.89 4.21 -15.51
CA GLU A 171 -10.56 4.79 -15.23
C GLU A 171 -9.87 5.42 -16.45
N ALA A 172 -10.59 6.34 -17.12
CA ALA A 172 -10.00 7.05 -18.24
C ALA A 172 -9.01 8.15 -17.81
N ASP A 173 -9.20 8.74 -16.60
CA ASP A 173 -8.33 9.73 -15.97
C ASP A 173 -8.15 9.38 -14.50
N ILE A 174 -9.14 9.63 -13.62
CA ILE A 174 -9.05 9.28 -12.21
C ILE A 174 -9.16 7.76 -12.07
N ASP A 175 -8.14 7.15 -11.48
CA ASP A 175 -8.04 5.72 -11.21
C ASP A 175 -8.06 5.40 -9.70
N ILE A 176 -8.00 4.11 -9.34
CA ILE A 176 -7.94 3.66 -7.94
C ILE A 176 -6.69 4.17 -7.21
N ALA A 177 -5.60 4.44 -7.90
CA ALA A 177 -4.38 4.96 -7.29
C ALA A 177 -4.56 6.41 -6.81
N ASP A 178 -5.24 7.26 -7.60
CA ASP A 178 -5.61 8.62 -7.19
C ASP A 178 -6.51 8.61 -5.95
N LEU A 179 -7.50 7.71 -5.93
CA LEU A 179 -8.42 7.58 -4.80
C LEU A 179 -7.74 7.01 -3.55
N LEU A 180 -6.73 6.12 -3.70
CA LEU A 180 -5.90 5.65 -2.60
C LEU A 180 -5.08 6.78 -1.98
N ASP A 181 -4.49 7.64 -2.81
CA ASP A 181 -3.76 8.82 -2.33
C ASP A 181 -4.66 9.78 -1.57
N TYR A 182 -5.86 10.02 -2.10
CA TYR A 182 -6.87 10.83 -1.41
C TYR A 182 -7.28 10.21 -0.06
N ALA A 183 -7.50 8.89 -0.03
CA ALA A 183 -7.82 8.15 1.20
C ALA A 183 -6.68 8.20 2.23
N ALA A 184 -5.43 8.11 1.78
CA ALA A 184 -4.26 8.17 2.64
C ALA A 184 -4.16 9.51 3.39
N LEU A 185 -4.49 10.61 2.71
CA LEU A 185 -4.43 11.98 3.23
C LEU A 185 -5.67 12.40 4.02
N ASP A 186 -6.85 11.78 3.80
CA ASP A 186 -8.08 12.16 4.51
C ASP A 186 -7.99 11.81 6.02
N PRO A 187 -7.95 12.79 6.94
CA PRO A 187 -7.79 12.51 8.37
C PRO A 187 -9.02 11.82 8.98
N ARG A 188 -10.15 11.84 8.30
CA ARG A 188 -11.41 11.21 8.74
C ARG A 188 -11.46 9.73 8.41
N THR A 189 -10.70 9.28 7.43
CA THR A 189 -10.58 7.88 7.04
C THR A 189 -9.56 7.17 7.92
N ARG A 190 -9.97 6.07 8.57
CA ARG A 190 -9.08 5.22 9.40
C ARG A 190 -8.75 3.87 8.78
N ALA A 191 -9.59 3.39 7.86
CA ALA A 191 -9.37 2.16 7.12
C ALA A 191 -9.84 2.33 5.68
N ILE A 192 -9.22 1.61 4.75
CA ILE A 192 -9.53 1.67 3.33
C ILE A 192 -9.97 0.28 2.87
N VAL A 193 -11.10 0.21 2.21
CA VAL A 193 -11.58 -0.94 1.46
C VAL A 193 -11.36 -0.69 -0.01
N LEU A 194 -10.65 -1.59 -0.66
CA LEU A 194 -10.30 -1.50 -2.07
C LEU A 194 -10.77 -2.74 -2.82
N GLN A 195 -11.50 -2.56 -3.91
CA GLN A 195 -11.86 -3.64 -4.83
C GLN A 195 -11.18 -3.41 -6.16
N VAL A 196 -10.35 -4.37 -6.59
CA VAL A 196 -9.48 -4.26 -7.77
C VAL A 196 -9.87 -5.30 -8.81
N GLY A 197 -10.37 -4.84 -9.94
CA GLY A 197 -10.63 -5.66 -11.14
C GLY A 197 -9.48 -5.60 -12.15
N HIS A 198 -8.77 -4.49 -12.22
CA HIS A 198 -7.59 -4.31 -13.08
C HIS A 198 -6.69 -3.19 -12.55
N ILE A 199 -5.43 -3.23 -12.98
CA ILE A 199 -4.43 -2.22 -12.66
C ILE A 199 -3.95 -1.59 -13.97
N GLY A 200 -4.40 -0.37 -14.25
CA GLY A 200 -4.08 0.34 -15.50
C GLY A 200 -2.66 0.91 -15.52
N SER A 201 -2.16 1.37 -14.37
CA SER A 201 -0.82 1.91 -14.21
C SER A 201 -0.14 1.25 -13.00
N PRO A 202 0.63 0.16 -13.21
CA PRO A 202 1.18 -0.64 -12.12
C PRO A 202 2.07 0.14 -11.17
N ARG A 203 2.93 0.99 -11.70
CA ARG A 203 3.88 1.76 -10.90
C ARG A 203 3.19 2.81 -10.03
N LYS A 204 2.23 3.55 -10.59
CA LYS A 204 1.41 4.51 -9.87
C LYS A 204 0.61 3.80 -8.77
N PHE A 205 -0.02 2.65 -9.10
CA PHE A 205 -0.78 1.84 -8.15
C PHE A 205 0.10 1.36 -6.99
N MET A 206 1.27 0.77 -7.26
CA MET A 206 2.17 0.27 -6.23
C MET A 206 2.68 1.38 -5.31
N SER A 207 2.95 2.55 -5.86
CA SER A 207 3.38 3.74 -5.12
C SER A 207 2.25 4.24 -4.19
N SER A 208 1.04 4.47 -4.73
CA SER A 208 -0.13 4.92 -3.95
C SER A 208 -0.55 3.91 -2.88
N ALA A 209 -0.56 2.62 -3.24
CA ALA A 209 -0.91 1.54 -2.32
C ALA A 209 0.07 1.46 -1.14
N ARG A 210 1.38 1.56 -1.39
CA ARG A 210 2.40 1.59 -0.34
C ARG A 210 2.29 2.84 0.54
N ALA A 211 2.05 4.00 -0.05
CA ALA A 211 1.84 5.24 0.70
C ALA A 211 0.61 5.13 1.63
N ALA A 212 -0.50 4.59 1.12
CA ALA A 212 -1.71 4.38 1.92
C ALA A 212 -1.51 3.33 3.03
N ALA A 213 -0.88 2.18 2.72
CA ALA A 213 -0.66 1.08 3.67
C ALA A 213 0.29 1.46 4.83
N ARG A 214 1.21 2.42 4.62
CA ARG A 214 2.09 2.95 5.68
C ARG A 214 1.33 3.73 6.75
N VAL A 215 0.19 4.32 6.43
CA VAL A 215 -0.56 5.20 7.33
C VAL A 215 -1.89 4.62 7.78
N LYS A 216 -2.48 3.71 7.00
CA LYS A 216 -3.81 3.15 7.26
C LYS A 216 -3.88 1.69 6.82
N PRO A 217 -4.65 0.82 7.51
CA PRO A 217 -4.94 -0.51 6.99
C PRO A 217 -5.73 -0.42 5.68
N VAL A 218 -5.27 -1.14 4.67
CA VAL A 218 -5.92 -1.28 3.37
C VAL A 218 -6.29 -2.74 3.15
N LEU A 219 -7.60 -3.03 3.17
CA LEU A 219 -8.13 -4.35 2.85
C LEU A 219 -8.49 -4.38 1.38
N VAL A 220 -7.97 -5.36 0.64
CA VAL A 220 -8.19 -5.47 -0.80
C VAL A 220 -8.91 -6.75 -1.16
N LEU A 221 -9.93 -6.62 -2.02
CA LEU A 221 -10.61 -7.73 -2.67
C LEU A 221 -10.25 -7.74 -4.15
N GLN A 222 -9.63 -8.81 -4.59
CA GLN A 222 -9.35 -9.03 -5.99
C GLN A 222 -10.59 -9.56 -6.71
N THR A 223 -10.94 -8.93 -7.83
CA THR A 223 -11.99 -9.41 -8.73
C THR A 223 -11.44 -9.55 -10.14
N ARG A 224 -11.96 -10.50 -10.93
CA ARG A 224 -11.61 -10.63 -12.34
C ARG A 224 -12.54 -9.78 -13.21
N ARG A 225 -12.06 -9.36 -14.37
CA ARG A 225 -12.96 -8.89 -15.43
C ARG A 225 -13.69 -10.07 -16.04
N ALA A 226 -14.95 -9.88 -16.39
CA ALA A 226 -15.77 -10.91 -17.01
C ALA A 226 -15.26 -11.41 -18.39
N VAL A 227 -14.33 -10.67 -18.99
CA VAL A 227 -13.73 -10.96 -20.31
C VAL A 227 -12.31 -11.53 -20.24
N ASP A 228 -11.82 -11.86 -19.05
CA ASP A 228 -10.47 -12.42 -18.90
C ASP A 228 -10.49 -13.93 -19.17
N ASP A 229 -9.81 -14.39 -20.21
CA ASP A 229 -9.70 -15.81 -20.62
C ASP A 229 -8.65 -16.60 -19.80
N GLY A 230 -8.03 -16.00 -18.80
CA GLY A 230 -7.00 -16.63 -17.96
C GLY A 230 -7.56 -17.68 -16.98
N PRO A 231 -6.72 -18.35 -16.17
CA PRO A 231 -7.13 -19.35 -15.19
C PRO A 231 -8.18 -18.82 -14.22
N LEU A 232 -9.09 -19.70 -13.78
CA LEU A 232 -10.10 -19.35 -12.78
C LEU A 232 -9.45 -19.11 -11.40
N GLY A 233 -9.97 -18.16 -10.65
CA GLY A 233 -9.51 -17.82 -9.31
C GLY A 233 -8.72 -16.49 -9.21
N PRO A 234 -8.24 -16.13 -8.02
CA PRO A 234 -7.39 -14.96 -7.83
C PRO A 234 -6.07 -15.09 -8.60
N ASP A 235 -5.60 -13.98 -9.16
CA ASP A 235 -4.30 -13.95 -9.83
C ASP A 235 -3.19 -13.90 -8.75
N PRO A 236 -2.34 -14.93 -8.62
CA PRO A 236 -1.32 -14.99 -7.60
C PRO A 236 -0.23 -13.92 -7.78
N VAL A 237 -0.03 -13.41 -8.99
CA VAL A 237 0.89 -12.30 -9.25
C VAL A 237 0.35 -11.00 -8.66
N ARG A 238 -0.95 -10.73 -8.82
CA ARG A 238 -1.60 -9.58 -8.14
C ARG A 238 -1.56 -9.74 -6.63
N SER A 239 -1.79 -10.95 -6.10
CA SER A 239 -1.69 -11.23 -4.66
C SER A 239 -0.29 -10.91 -4.11
N ALA A 240 0.76 -11.27 -4.86
CA ALA A 240 2.14 -10.90 -4.51
C ALA A 240 2.39 -9.38 -4.57
N ALA A 241 1.79 -8.68 -5.55
CA ALA A 241 1.85 -7.21 -5.63
C ALA A 241 1.15 -6.55 -4.43
N PHE A 242 -0.04 -7.01 -4.05
CA PHE A 242 -0.76 -6.50 -2.88
C PHE A 242 0.04 -6.70 -1.60
N ALA A 243 0.59 -7.90 -1.39
CA ALA A 243 1.45 -8.18 -0.24
C ALA A 243 2.70 -7.28 -0.23
N ARG A 244 3.34 -7.06 -1.38
CA ARG A 244 4.50 -6.18 -1.54
C ARG A 244 4.17 -4.71 -1.26
N ALA A 245 2.95 -4.29 -1.58
CA ALA A 245 2.46 -2.94 -1.30
C ALA A 245 1.97 -2.75 0.16
N GLY A 246 1.88 -3.81 0.95
CA GLY A 246 1.41 -3.75 2.33
C GLY A 246 -0.11 -3.87 2.48
N LEU A 247 -0.82 -4.33 1.44
CA LEU A 247 -2.26 -4.51 1.47
C LEU A 247 -2.62 -5.87 2.05
N VAL A 248 -3.77 -5.94 2.70
CA VAL A 248 -4.33 -7.18 3.24
C VAL A 248 -5.38 -7.72 2.27
N GLU A 249 -5.04 -8.77 1.54
CA GLU A 249 -5.96 -9.41 0.62
C GLU A 249 -7.01 -10.23 1.34
N CYS A 250 -8.28 -9.98 1.00
CA CYS A 250 -9.46 -10.67 1.50
C CYS A 250 -9.99 -11.68 0.48
N GLU A 251 -10.49 -12.82 0.95
CA GLU A 251 -10.92 -13.92 0.07
C GLU A 251 -12.24 -13.64 -0.64
N ASN A 252 -13.13 -12.91 0.02
CA ASN A 252 -14.46 -12.60 -0.50
C ASN A 252 -15.03 -11.33 0.18
N LEU A 253 -16.18 -10.89 -0.31
CA LEU A 253 -16.83 -9.66 0.18
C LEU A 253 -17.22 -9.78 1.68
N GLY A 254 -17.74 -10.92 2.12
CA GLY A 254 -18.04 -11.17 3.53
C GLY A 254 -16.81 -11.05 4.42
N GLY A 255 -15.74 -11.74 4.07
CA GLY A 255 -14.47 -11.70 4.79
C GLY A 255 -13.84 -10.31 4.86
N LEU A 256 -14.04 -9.47 3.84
CA LEU A 256 -13.59 -8.09 3.85
C LEU A 256 -14.29 -7.28 4.97
N PHE A 257 -15.62 -7.39 5.10
CA PHE A 257 -16.37 -6.70 6.14
C PHE A 257 -16.19 -7.32 7.53
N ASP A 258 -15.99 -8.63 7.63
CA ASP A 258 -15.61 -9.31 8.87
C ASP A 258 -14.23 -8.83 9.36
N GLY A 259 -13.28 -8.65 8.42
CA GLY A 259 -11.97 -8.06 8.70
C GLY A 259 -12.04 -6.64 9.24
N LEU A 260 -12.89 -5.79 8.65
CA LEU A 260 -13.12 -4.43 9.14
C LEU A 260 -13.72 -4.41 10.55
N ALA A 261 -14.77 -5.20 10.77
CA ALA A 261 -15.42 -5.30 12.08
C ALA A 261 -14.44 -5.74 13.17
N ALA A 262 -13.61 -6.74 12.88
CA ALA A 262 -12.62 -7.21 13.82
C ALA A 262 -11.49 -6.18 14.09
N MET A 263 -11.05 -5.43 13.10
CA MET A 263 -10.06 -4.36 13.29
C MET A 263 -10.60 -3.24 14.20
N GLU A 264 -11.90 -2.99 14.19
CA GLU A 264 -12.54 -2.01 15.06
C GLU A 264 -12.82 -2.57 16.47
N LEU A 265 -13.34 -3.80 16.57
CA LEU A 265 -13.84 -4.38 17.82
C LEU A 265 -12.76 -5.09 18.64
N LEU A 266 -11.66 -5.50 18.02
CA LEU A 266 -10.57 -6.26 18.64
C LEU A 266 -9.22 -5.50 18.52
N PRO A 267 -9.09 -4.32 19.10
CA PRO A 267 -7.92 -3.47 18.91
C PRO A 267 -6.63 -4.04 19.50
N THR A 268 -6.74 -4.96 20.46
CA THR A 268 -5.63 -5.45 21.31
C THR A 268 -5.00 -6.77 20.87
N ILE A 269 -5.46 -7.41 19.78
CA ILE A 269 -4.82 -8.64 19.28
C ILE A 269 -3.41 -8.30 18.77
N GLY A 270 -2.42 -8.36 19.65
CA GLY A 270 -1.01 -8.06 19.37
C GLY A 270 -0.25 -9.22 18.76
N SER A 271 -0.43 -10.42 19.27
CA SER A 271 0.03 -11.69 18.71
C SER A 271 -1.15 -12.57 18.31
N HIS A 272 -0.95 -13.73 17.73
CA HIS A 272 -2.03 -14.52 17.11
C HIS A 272 -2.40 -15.74 17.94
N ARG A 273 -2.14 -15.70 19.27
CA ARG A 273 -2.42 -16.79 20.19
C ARG A 273 -3.89 -16.76 20.62
N VAL A 274 -4.69 -17.60 20.01
CA VAL A 274 -6.13 -17.68 20.26
C VAL A 274 -6.43 -18.89 21.11
N ALA A 275 -7.16 -18.70 22.21
CA ALA A 275 -7.73 -19.78 23.00
C ALA A 275 -9.13 -20.13 22.48
N VAL A 276 -9.44 -21.40 22.25
CA VAL A 276 -10.78 -21.86 21.91
C VAL A 276 -11.47 -22.32 23.17
N VAL A 277 -12.67 -21.80 23.40
CA VAL A 277 -13.56 -22.20 24.49
C VAL A 277 -14.91 -22.62 23.91
N GLY A 278 -15.40 -23.79 24.28
CA GLY A 278 -16.70 -24.28 23.78
C GLY A 278 -17.51 -24.99 24.86
N ASN A 279 -18.81 -24.99 24.73
CA ASN A 279 -19.72 -25.73 25.61
C ASN A 279 -20.01 -27.14 25.06
N GLY A 280 -18.95 -27.90 24.84
CA GLY A 280 -18.96 -29.27 24.37
C GLY A 280 -17.81 -29.55 23.38
N ALA A 281 -17.31 -30.78 23.40
CA ALA A 281 -16.16 -31.21 22.59
C ALA A 281 -16.34 -30.94 21.08
N GLY A 282 -17.57 -31.05 20.54
CA GLY A 282 -17.87 -30.75 19.15
C GLY A 282 -17.73 -29.25 18.82
N ALA A 283 -18.13 -28.35 19.72
CA ALA A 283 -17.96 -26.92 19.57
C ALA A 283 -16.46 -26.54 19.62
N CYS A 284 -15.71 -27.16 20.53
CA CYS A 284 -14.24 -27.01 20.59
C CYS A 284 -13.56 -27.49 19.31
N ALA A 285 -13.97 -28.64 18.78
CA ALA A 285 -13.41 -29.19 17.52
C ALA A 285 -13.62 -28.24 16.33
N LEU A 286 -14.81 -27.66 16.18
CA LEU A 286 -15.08 -26.69 15.12
C LEU A 286 -14.17 -25.45 15.24
N GLY A 287 -13.94 -24.96 16.45
CA GLY A 287 -13.04 -23.85 16.70
C GLY A 287 -11.58 -24.17 16.35
N THR A 288 -11.08 -25.30 16.84
CA THR A 288 -9.70 -25.75 16.58
C THR A 288 -9.44 -26.06 15.11
N ASP A 289 -10.37 -26.73 14.43
CA ASP A 289 -10.28 -27.00 12.99
C ASP A 289 -10.20 -25.69 12.18
N ALA A 290 -10.98 -24.67 12.56
CA ALA A 290 -10.90 -23.37 11.94
C ALA A 290 -9.54 -22.70 12.17
N MET A 291 -8.98 -22.79 13.39
CA MET A 291 -7.64 -22.27 13.65
C MET A 291 -6.59 -22.92 12.76
N PHE A 292 -6.58 -24.23 12.64
CA PHE A 292 -5.64 -24.96 11.78
C PHE A 292 -5.78 -24.59 10.29
N ARG A 293 -7.03 -24.50 9.81
CA ARG A 293 -7.28 -24.05 8.40
C ARG A 293 -6.74 -22.65 8.12
N HIS A 294 -6.80 -21.77 9.11
CA HIS A 294 -6.32 -20.39 8.98
C HIS A 294 -4.87 -20.17 9.44
N ALA A 295 -4.15 -21.25 9.80
CA ALA A 295 -2.79 -21.21 10.33
C ALA A 295 -2.62 -20.27 11.54
N ILE A 296 -3.62 -20.27 12.44
CA ILE A 296 -3.58 -19.53 13.70
C ILE A 296 -2.96 -20.41 14.78
N GLU A 297 -2.05 -19.85 15.55
CA GLU A 297 -1.39 -20.56 16.64
C GLU A 297 -2.33 -20.70 17.86
N PRO A 298 -2.56 -21.94 18.38
CA PRO A 298 -3.35 -22.11 19.58
C PRO A 298 -2.61 -21.54 20.80
N ALA A 299 -3.33 -20.77 21.61
CA ALA A 299 -2.82 -20.30 22.89
C ALA A 299 -2.63 -21.48 23.84
N ARG A 300 -1.52 -21.47 24.58
CA ARG A 300 -1.25 -22.42 25.65
C ARG A 300 -1.35 -21.69 26.98
N LEU A 301 -2.33 -22.06 27.78
CA LEU A 301 -2.50 -21.47 29.09
C LEU A 301 -1.28 -21.71 30.00
N SER A 302 -0.97 -20.75 30.83
CA SER A 302 0.01 -20.88 31.91
C SER A 302 -0.43 -21.93 32.92
N SER A 303 0.50 -22.47 33.71
CA SER A 303 0.17 -23.45 34.77
C SER A 303 -0.77 -22.84 35.79
N GLU A 304 -0.57 -21.57 36.15
CA GLU A 304 -1.41 -20.83 37.10
C GLU A 304 -2.84 -20.72 36.60
N SER A 305 -3.05 -20.34 35.33
CA SER A 305 -4.39 -20.25 34.74
C SER A 305 -5.11 -21.58 34.65
N ARG A 306 -4.39 -22.70 34.43
CA ARG A 306 -4.96 -24.06 34.44
C ARG A 306 -5.43 -24.47 35.83
N GLU A 307 -4.63 -24.22 36.86
CA GLU A 307 -4.98 -24.47 38.25
C GLU A 307 -6.20 -23.66 38.68
N ALA A 308 -6.22 -22.37 38.36
CA ALA A 308 -7.34 -21.47 38.62
C ALA A 308 -8.62 -21.92 37.90
N LEU A 309 -8.52 -22.34 36.63
CA LEU A 309 -9.64 -22.85 35.84
C LEU A 309 -10.24 -24.09 36.50
N THR A 310 -9.39 -25.05 36.94
CA THR A 310 -9.85 -26.27 37.63
C THR A 310 -10.55 -25.96 38.96
N ALA A 311 -10.11 -24.95 39.68
CA ALA A 311 -10.70 -24.54 40.97
C ALA A 311 -12.02 -23.80 40.83
N LYS A 312 -12.17 -22.94 39.80
CA LYS A 312 -13.28 -22.03 39.65
C LYS A 312 -14.34 -22.45 38.62
N ALA A 313 -13.99 -23.35 37.72
CA ALA A 313 -14.87 -23.98 36.74
C ALA A 313 -14.63 -25.49 36.71
N PRO A 314 -15.02 -26.23 37.75
CA PRO A 314 -14.64 -27.64 37.91
C PRO A 314 -15.20 -28.56 36.80
N GLN A 315 -16.15 -28.12 36.01
CA GLN A 315 -16.65 -28.86 34.84
C GLN A 315 -15.84 -28.60 33.58
N ALA A 316 -14.94 -27.59 33.58
CA ALA A 316 -14.09 -27.31 32.45
C ALA A 316 -12.98 -28.36 32.28
N VAL A 317 -12.82 -28.82 31.04
CA VAL A 317 -11.81 -29.79 30.65
C VAL A 317 -10.82 -29.13 29.68
N ASP A 318 -9.56 -29.09 30.06
CA ASP A 318 -8.48 -28.68 29.15
C ASP A 318 -8.17 -29.80 28.16
N LEU A 319 -8.47 -29.57 26.87
CA LEU A 319 -8.19 -30.50 25.78
C LEU A 319 -6.80 -30.24 25.13
N GLY A 320 -5.98 -29.38 25.74
CA GLY A 320 -4.64 -28.99 25.26
C GLY A 320 -4.63 -27.85 24.22
N VAL A 321 -5.54 -27.87 23.27
CA VAL A 321 -5.70 -26.81 22.22
C VAL A 321 -7.04 -26.08 22.33
N ALA A 322 -7.94 -26.55 23.20
CA ALA A 322 -9.24 -25.94 23.47
C ALA A 322 -9.69 -26.28 24.90
N ILE A 323 -10.64 -25.51 25.41
CA ILE A 323 -11.21 -25.68 26.73
C ILE A 323 -12.70 -25.99 26.56
N ASP A 324 -13.11 -27.18 26.97
CA ASP A 324 -14.52 -27.58 27.01
C ASP A 324 -15.09 -27.22 28.37
N ILE A 325 -15.98 -26.24 28.43
CA ILE A 325 -16.67 -25.82 29.65
C ILE A 325 -17.90 -26.71 29.97
N GLY A 326 -18.22 -27.66 29.12
CA GLY A 326 -19.29 -28.63 29.33
C GLY A 326 -20.64 -27.96 29.54
N ARG A 327 -21.33 -28.38 30.62
CA ARG A 327 -22.63 -27.81 31.05
C ARG A 327 -22.47 -26.80 32.19
N SER A 328 -21.38 -26.03 32.21
CA SER A 328 -21.20 -24.94 33.20
C SER A 328 -22.38 -23.96 33.16
N ASP A 329 -22.77 -23.47 34.28
CA ASP A 329 -23.75 -22.38 34.33
C ASP A 329 -23.18 -21.05 33.83
N LEU A 330 -23.96 -19.99 33.88
CA LEU A 330 -23.56 -18.68 33.38
C LEU A 330 -22.34 -18.13 34.15
N ASP A 331 -22.38 -18.20 35.47
CA ASP A 331 -21.33 -17.64 36.34
C ASP A 331 -20.00 -18.41 36.18
N ASP A 332 -20.03 -19.73 36.13
CA ASP A 332 -18.87 -20.58 35.88
C ASP A 332 -18.28 -20.31 34.49
N THR A 333 -19.14 -20.11 33.48
CA THR A 333 -18.69 -19.76 32.13
C THR A 333 -17.99 -18.41 32.10
N LEU A 334 -18.54 -17.39 32.75
CA LEU A 334 -17.92 -16.05 32.80
C LEU A 334 -16.61 -16.09 33.58
N ASN A 335 -16.55 -16.83 34.70
CA ASN A 335 -15.32 -17.01 35.46
C ASN A 335 -14.24 -17.69 34.63
N ALA A 336 -14.58 -18.72 33.86
CA ALA A 336 -13.65 -19.38 32.95
C ALA A 336 -13.13 -18.43 31.89
N LEU A 337 -14.01 -17.69 31.21
CA LEU A 337 -13.63 -16.71 30.18
C LEU A 337 -12.76 -15.59 30.75
N ASP A 338 -13.07 -15.06 31.95
CA ASP A 338 -12.27 -14.01 32.60
C ASP A 338 -10.85 -14.50 32.88
N HIS A 339 -10.70 -15.69 33.44
CA HIS A 339 -9.36 -16.27 33.72
C HIS A 339 -8.56 -16.51 32.47
N ILE A 340 -9.18 -17.05 31.42
CA ILE A 340 -8.51 -17.30 30.14
C ILE A 340 -8.12 -15.97 29.47
N CYS A 341 -8.99 -14.98 29.52
CA CYS A 341 -8.69 -13.66 28.96
C CYS A 341 -7.56 -12.91 29.69
N ARG A 342 -7.31 -13.19 30.96
CA ARG A 342 -6.24 -12.57 31.75
C ARG A 342 -4.90 -13.27 31.60
N ASP A 343 -4.83 -14.47 31.02
CA ASP A 343 -3.58 -15.19 30.81
C ASP A 343 -2.68 -14.42 29.82
N GLU A 344 -1.42 -14.26 30.19
CA GLU A 344 -0.42 -13.55 29.37
C GLU A 344 -0.11 -14.23 28.01
N ASN A 345 -0.41 -15.54 27.92
CA ASN A 345 -0.23 -16.33 26.71
C ASN A 345 -1.46 -16.30 25.78
N VAL A 346 -2.53 -15.60 26.16
CA VAL A 346 -3.78 -15.50 25.38
C VAL A 346 -3.95 -14.09 24.88
N ASP A 347 -4.05 -13.91 23.57
CA ASP A 347 -4.32 -12.60 22.96
C ASP A 347 -5.82 -12.41 22.69
N ALA A 348 -6.53 -13.48 22.34
CA ALA A 348 -7.96 -13.48 22.13
C ALA A 348 -8.57 -14.84 22.47
N VAL A 349 -9.87 -14.84 22.73
CA VAL A 349 -10.67 -16.04 22.98
C VAL A 349 -11.70 -16.21 21.85
N LEU A 350 -11.77 -17.39 21.24
CA LEU A 350 -12.87 -17.82 20.40
C LEU A 350 -13.85 -18.62 21.24
N PHE A 351 -14.99 -18.02 21.56
CA PHE A 351 -16.08 -18.67 22.30
C PHE A 351 -17.09 -19.26 21.31
N VAL A 352 -17.16 -20.59 21.23
CA VAL A 352 -18.06 -21.34 20.35
C VAL A 352 -19.18 -21.97 21.19
N HIS A 353 -20.38 -21.47 21.06
CA HIS A 353 -21.49 -21.85 21.92
C HIS A 353 -22.63 -22.53 21.15
N SER A 354 -23.02 -23.74 21.61
CA SER A 354 -24.15 -24.52 21.11
C SER A 354 -25.39 -24.32 21.99
N PRO A 355 -26.61 -24.31 21.42
CA PRO A 355 -27.84 -24.11 22.19
C PRO A 355 -28.32 -25.43 22.85
N ILE A 356 -27.52 -25.96 23.78
CA ILE A 356 -27.88 -27.16 24.52
C ILE A 356 -28.89 -26.85 25.63
N ALA A 357 -29.61 -27.86 26.09
CA ALA A 357 -30.62 -27.70 27.12
C ALA A 357 -30.04 -27.09 28.41
N GLY A 358 -30.61 -26.02 28.89
CA GLY A 358 -30.14 -25.26 30.04
C GLY A 358 -29.12 -24.16 29.76
N GLN A 359 -28.65 -24.04 28.49
CA GLN A 359 -27.69 -23.03 28.10
C GLN A 359 -28.17 -22.26 26.84
N PRO A 360 -29.21 -21.42 26.96
CA PRO A 360 -29.67 -20.56 25.86
C PRO A 360 -28.65 -19.47 25.52
N HIS A 361 -28.60 -19.00 24.27
CA HIS A 361 -27.64 -18.00 23.81
C HIS A 361 -27.85 -16.61 24.46
N GLU A 362 -29.08 -16.13 24.58
CA GLU A 362 -29.40 -14.74 24.94
C GLU A 362 -28.82 -14.27 26.28
N PRO A 363 -28.95 -15.02 27.41
CA PRO A 363 -28.37 -14.60 28.68
C PRO A 363 -26.84 -14.50 28.60
N MET A 364 -26.21 -15.40 27.85
CA MET A 364 -24.76 -15.43 27.63
C MET A 364 -24.28 -14.21 26.83
N VAL A 365 -25.03 -13.79 25.79
CA VAL A 365 -24.69 -12.59 25.02
C VAL A 365 -24.63 -11.36 25.93
N LYS A 366 -25.65 -11.16 26.74
CA LYS A 366 -25.72 -10.00 27.64
C LYS A 366 -24.57 -10.01 28.64
N ALA A 367 -24.34 -11.13 29.28
CA ALA A 367 -23.32 -11.26 30.31
C ALA A 367 -21.90 -11.05 29.76
N ILE A 368 -21.56 -11.62 28.58
CA ILE A 368 -20.26 -11.42 27.96
C ILE A 368 -20.10 -9.94 27.52
N ALA A 369 -21.16 -9.31 26.99
CA ALA A 369 -21.08 -7.93 26.53
C ALA A 369 -20.86 -6.92 27.67
N GLU A 370 -21.37 -7.21 28.87
CA GLU A 370 -21.18 -6.41 30.07
C GLU A 370 -19.84 -6.68 30.79
N ALA A 371 -19.12 -7.75 30.44
CA ALA A 371 -17.86 -8.11 31.06
C ALA A 371 -16.69 -7.23 30.57
N GLU A 372 -15.74 -6.93 31.47
CA GLU A 372 -14.54 -6.14 31.15
C GLU A 372 -13.68 -6.76 30.04
N PHE A 373 -13.66 -8.09 29.95
CA PHE A 373 -12.90 -8.86 28.96
C PHE A 373 -13.58 -8.94 27.58
N SER A 374 -14.78 -8.39 27.41
CA SER A 374 -15.59 -8.50 26.17
C SER A 374 -14.82 -8.13 24.90
N HIS A 375 -13.91 -7.16 24.98
CA HIS A 375 -13.05 -6.70 23.88
C HIS A 375 -11.99 -7.72 23.45
N ARG A 376 -11.80 -8.86 24.16
CA ARG A 376 -10.90 -9.96 23.84
C ARG A 376 -11.63 -11.21 23.37
N VAL A 377 -12.98 -11.22 23.34
CA VAL A 377 -13.79 -12.38 23.03
C VAL A 377 -14.45 -12.27 21.68
N MET A 378 -14.21 -13.24 20.82
CA MET A 378 -14.94 -13.49 19.58
C MET A 378 -15.99 -14.56 19.83
N THR A 379 -17.25 -14.32 19.48
CA THR A 379 -18.35 -15.26 19.72
C THR A 379 -18.85 -15.91 18.44
N VAL A 380 -19.13 -17.18 18.51
CA VAL A 380 -19.82 -17.97 17.48
C VAL A 380 -21.01 -18.66 18.12
N TRP A 381 -22.20 -18.21 17.78
CA TRP A 381 -23.47 -18.80 18.21
C TRP A 381 -23.87 -19.86 17.17
N LEU A 382 -23.70 -21.14 17.52
CA LEU A 382 -24.01 -22.25 16.62
C LEU A 382 -25.51 -22.41 16.40
N GLY A 383 -25.87 -22.74 15.17
CA GLY A 383 -27.24 -22.90 14.75
C GLY A 383 -27.75 -21.74 13.87
N LEU A 384 -29.00 -21.76 13.53
CA LEU A 384 -29.65 -20.69 12.74
C LEU A 384 -30.81 -20.07 13.49
N HIS A 385 -31.80 -20.86 13.87
CA HIS A 385 -33.04 -20.35 14.50
C HIS A 385 -32.78 -19.63 15.80
N THR A 386 -32.08 -20.24 16.76
CA THR A 386 -31.74 -19.63 18.05
C THR A 386 -30.53 -18.67 17.98
N ALA A 387 -29.67 -18.84 16.98
CA ALA A 387 -28.46 -18.01 16.83
C ALA A 387 -28.75 -16.64 16.19
N LEU A 388 -29.79 -16.50 15.35
CA LEU A 388 -30.12 -15.21 14.70
C LEU A 388 -30.42 -14.11 15.73
N PRO A 389 -31.31 -14.30 16.75
CA PRO A 389 -31.53 -13.30 17.80
C PRO A 389 -30.26 -12.99 18.58
N ALA A 390 -29.45 -14.02 18.93
CA ALA A 390 -28.22 -13.85 19.68
C ALA A 390 -27.17 -13.03 18.88
N ARG A 391 -27.03 -13.26 17.57
CA ARG A 391 -26.15 -12.48 16.71
C ARG A 391 -26.62 -11.03 16.60
N ALA A 392 -27.93 -10.80 16.46
CA ALA A 392 -28.50 -9.45 16.44
C ALA A 392 -28.22 -8.69 17.75
N ALA A 393 -28.47 -9.34 18.90
CA ALA A 393 -28.16 -8.80 20.21
C ALA A 393 -26.66 -8.51 20.41
N SER A 394 -25.79 -9.44 19.97
CA SER A 394 -24.33 -9.26 20.01
C SER A 394 -23.89 -8.05 19.18
N ALA A 395 -24.45 -7.87 17.99
CA ALA A 395 -24.14 -6.73 17.12
C ALA A 395 -24.59 -5.40 17.75
N GLN A 396 -25.76 -5.36 18.41
CA GLN A 396 -26.25 -4.19 19.14
C GLN A 396 -25.34 -3.86 20.34
N ALA A 397 -24.85 -4.89 21.04
CA ALA A 397 -23.96 -4.76 22.17
C ALA A 397 -22.47 -4.53 21.75
N ARG A 398 -22.19 -4.41 20.45
CA ARG A 398 -20.81 -4.27 19.89
C ARG A 398 -19.87 -5.41 20.29
N LEU A 399 -20.40 -6.61 20.50
CA LEU A 399 -19.61 -7.81 20.73
C LEU A 399 -19.19 -8.42 19.39
N ALA A 400 -17.91 -8.77 19.25
CA ALA A 400 -17.40 -9.40 18.04
C ALA A 400 -18.07 -10.77 17.83
N THR A 401 -18.99 -10.87 16.88
CA THR A 401 -19.78 -12.07 16.63
C THR A 401 -19.72 -12.48 15.17
N PHE A 402 -19.62 -13.80 14.94
CA PHE A 402 -19.45 -14.39 13.61
C PHE A 402 -20.44 -15.53 13.37
N VAL A 403 -20.67 -15.86 12.10
CA VAL A 403 -21.59 -16.92 11.72
C VAL A 403 -21.01 -18.31 11.95
N SER A 404 -19.70 -18.45 11.72
CA SER A 404 -18.96 -19.69 11.90
C SER A 404 -17.60 -19.43 12.54
N ALA A 405 -16.94 -20.50 13.01
CA ALA A 405 -15.57 -20.41 13.51
C ALA A 405 -14.57 -20.00 12.42
N ASP A 406 -14.79 -20.41 11.18
CA ASP A 406 -13.96 -19.98 10.04
C ASP A 406 -14.08 -18.47 9.81
N ASP A 407 -15.30 -17.91 9.89
CA ASP A 407 -15.51 -16.47 9.76
C ASP A 407 -14.84 -15.68 10.89
N ALA A 408 -14.77 -16.26 12.11
CA ALA A 408 -14.07 -15.65 13.24
C ALA A 408 -12.54 -15.71 13.11
N MET A 409 -11.97 -16.78 12.53
CA MET A 409 -10.52 -16.93 12.38
C MET A 409 -9.97 -16.13 11.18
N ARG A 410 -10.76 -15.89 10.17
CA ARG A 410 -10.37 -15.11 8.99
C ARG A 410 -9.90 -13.69 9.34
N PRO A 411 -10.61 -12.88 10.13
CA PRO A 411 -10.14 -11.57 10.60
C PRO A 411 -8.84 -11.63 11.42
N VAL A 412 -8.65 -12.65 12.23
CA VAL A 412 -7.40 -12.86 12.99
C VAL A 412 -6.24 -13.02 12.01
N ARG A 413 -6.40 -13.86 10.98
CA ARG A 413 -5.40 -14.02 9.91
C ARG A 413 -5.14 -12.70 9.16
N TYR A 414 -6.17 -11.91 8.86
CA TYR A 414 -6.00 -10.62 8.19
C TYR A 414 -5.23 -9.63 9.04
N ARG A 415 -5.50 -9.62 10.34
CA ARG A 415 -4.74 -8.78 11.28
C ARG A 415 -3.28 -9.21 11.39
N ALA A 416 -3.03 -10.52 11.47
CA ALA A 416 -1.70 -11.10 11.40
C ALA A 416 -0.96 -10.62 10.15
N ARG A 417 -1.64 -10.72 9.03
CA ARG A 417 -1.08 -10.30 7.75
C ARG A 417 -0.82 -8.78 7.70
N TYR A 418 -1.70 -7.99 8.29
CA TYR A 418 -1.50 -6.54 8.40
C TYR A 418 -0.26 -6.19 9.23
N GLN A 419 -0.10 -6.78 10.41
CA GLN A 419 1.08 -6.56 11.25
C GLN A 419 2.35 -6.96 10.51
N PHE A 420 2.33 -8.14 9.93
CA PHE A 420 3.43 -8.66 9.13
C PHE A 420 3.80 -7.78 7.93
N THR A 421 2.81 -7.32 7.13
CA THR A 421 3.09 -6.41 6.00
C THR A 421 3.61 -5.07 6.47
N ARG A 422 3.17 -4.58 7.63
CA ARG A 422 3.69 -3.37 8.25
C ARG A 422 5.16 -3.52 8.65
N GLU A 423 5.54 -4.65 9.26
CA GLU A 423 6.94 -4.98 9.55
C GLU A 423 7.79 -5.02 8.28
N LEU A 424 7.28 -5.61 7.19
CA LEU A 424 7.98 -5.60 5.90
C LEU A 424 8.18 -4.18 5.33
N LEU A 425 7.20 -3.29 5.51
CA LEU A 425 7.29 -1.91 5.05
C LEU A 425 8.27 -1.06 5.89
N THR A 426 8.64 -1.51 7.08
CA THR A 426 9.59 -0.83 7.98
C THR A 426 10.91 -1.61 8.17
N ALA A 427 11.02 -2.83 7.61
CA ALA A 427 12.21 -3.65 7.73
C ALA A 427 13.42 -2.99 7.05
N THR A 428 14.56 -3.04 7.70
CA THR A 428 15.85 -2.56 7.19
C THR A 428 16.73 -3.76 6.82
N PRO A 429 16.63 -4.26 5.59
CA PRO A 429 17.42 -5.40 5.15
C PRO A 429 18.91 -5.05 5.15
N PRO A 430 19.80 -6.05 5.32
CA PRO A 430 21.23 -5.84 5.17
C PRO A 430 21.56 -5.30 3.76
N PRO A 431 22.72 -4.66 3.57
CA PRO A 431 23.14 -4.18 2.27
C PRO A 431 23.09 -5.29 1.23
N ASP A 432 22.67 -4.95 0.00
CA ASP A 432 22.67 -5.88 -1.11
C ASP A 432 24.07 -6.44 -1.36
N PRO A 433 24.18 -7.71 -1.78
CA PRO A 433 25.45 -8.30 -2.10
C PRO A 433 26.14 -7.49 -3.21
N THR A 434 27.42 -7.23 -3.03
CA THR A 434 28.21 -6.50 -4.02
C THR A 434 28.27 -7.32 -5.32
N VAL A 435 27.76 -6.75 -6.39
CA VAL A 435 27.87 -7.30 -7.75
C VAL A 435 28.95 -6.49 -8.45
N THR A 436 29.99 -7.18 -8.92
CA THR A 436 31.15 -6.58 -9.60
C THR A 436 30.97 -6.46 -11.11
N ALA A 437 29.77 -6.75 -11.62
CA ALA A 437 29.46 -6.69 -13.05
C ALA A 437 29.68 -5.27 -13.61
N ASP A 438 30.38 -5.18 -14.73
CA ASP A 438 30.39 -3.97 -15.55
C ASP A 438 29.07 -3.88 -16.32
N VAL A 439 28.10 -3.21 -15.68
CA VAL A 439 26.72 -3.14 -16.17
C VAL A 439 26.63 -2.42 -17.52
N ASP A 440 27.45 -1.40 -17.74
CA ASP A 440 27.38 -0.62 -18.98
C ASP A 440 27.93 -1.42 -20.16
N SER A 441 29.05 -2.14 -19.98
CA SER A 441 29.59 -3.09 -20.99
C SER A 441 28.58 -4.22 -21.30
N LEU A 442 27.91 -4.77 -20.28
CA LEU A 442 26.89 -5.81 -20.47
C LEU A 442 25.68 -5.28 -21.25
N ARG A 443 25.19 -4.06 -20.94
CA ARG A 443 24.10 -3.41 -21.69
C ARG A 443 24.45 -3.23 -23.18
N GLU A 444 25.65 -2.73 -23.45
CA GLU A 444 26.11 -2.51 -24.80
C GLU A 444 26.18 -3.83 -25.58
N ARG A 445 26.76 -4.86 -24.96
CA ARG A 445 26.85 -6.19 -25.56
C ARG A 445 25.49 -6.80 -25.86
N LEU A 446 24.57 -6.79 -24.88
CA LEU A 446 23.22 -7.31 -25.08
C LEU A 446 22.44 -6.49 -26.12
N GLY A 447 22.65 -5.18 -26.16
CA GLY A 447 22.10 -4.32 -27.21
C GLY A 447 22.57 -4.67 -28.59
N MET A 448 23.87 -4.93 -28.78
CA MET A 448 24.45 -5.38 -30.06
C MET A 448 23.85 -6.72 -30.49
N LEU A 449 23.78 -7.71 -29.60
CA LEU A 449 23.20 -9.03 -29.88
C LEU A 449 21.76 -8.92 -30.30
N ALA A 450 20.94 -8.21 -29.52
CA ALA A 450 19.52 -8.05 -29.80
C ALA A 450 19.24 -7.27 -31.10
N ASN A 451 20.06 -6.28 -31.43
CA ASN A 451 19.98 -5.54 -32.71
C ASN A 451 20.43 -6.37 -33.92
N SER A 452 21.25 -7.40 -33.72
CA SER A 452 21.61 -8.38 -34.76
C SER A 452 20.57 -9.50 -34.95
N GLY A 453 19.44 -9.43 -34.22
CA GLY A 453 18.33 -10.36 -34.33
C GLY A 453 18.40 -11.56 -33.38
N VAL A 454 19.31 -11.55 -32.41
CA VAL A 454 19.36 -12.59 -31.36
C VAL A 454 18.23 -12.34 -30.34
N GLU A 455 17.35 -13.32 -30.20
CA GLU A 455 16.25 -13.32 -29.20
C GLU A 455 16.62 -14.12 -27.95
N TRP A 456 17.42 -15.17 -28.11
CA TRP A 456 17.86 -16.07 -27.04
C TRP A 456 19.38 -16.13 -26.96
N LEU A 457 19.92 -15.96 -25.76
CA LEU A 457 21.37 -16.08 -25.56
C LEU A 457 21.81 -17.53 -25.73
N SER A 458 23.00 -17.72 -26.31
CA SER A 458 23.69 -19.01 -26.30
C SER A 458 24.06 -19.44 -24.88
N SER A 459 24.31 -20.72 -24.65
CA SER A 459 24.74 -21.23 -23.35
C SER A 459 25.96 -20.54 -22.78
N ASP A 460 26.94 -20.19 -23.63
CA ASP A 460 28.16 -19.50 -23.23
C ASP A 460 27.87 -18.05 -22.79
N GLU A 461 27.03 -17.33 -23.55
CA GLU A 461 26.61 -15.96 -23.21
C GLU A 461 25.79 -15.92 -21.98
N ALA A 462 24.83 -16.86 -21.79
CA ALA A 462 24.03 -17.01 -20.59
C ALA A 462 24.91 -17.29 -19.35
N SER A 463 25.86 -18.21 -19.47
CA SER A 463 26.83 -18.53 -18.40
C SER A 463 27.71 -17.34 -18.06
N HIS A 464 28.22 -16.62 -19.06
CA HIS A 464 29.00 -15.40 -18.84
C HIS A 464 28.17 -14.32 -18.09
N LEU A 465 26.93 -14.10 -18.50
CA LEU A 465 26.03 -13.14 -17.86
C LEU A 465 25.74 -13.52 -16.42
N LEU A 466 25.37 -14.78 -16.16
CA LEU A 466 25.08 -15.27 -14.81
C LEU A 466 26.33 -15.20 -13.90
N SER A 467 27.50 -15.53 -14.44
CA SER A 467 28.78 -15.43 -13.71
C SER A 467 29.12 -13.98 -13.34
N ALA A 468 28.84 -13.01 -14.21
CA ALA A 468 29.06 -11.59 -13.94
C ALA A 468 28.21 -11.12 -12.73
N TYR A 469 27.04 -11.71 -12.51
CA TYR A 469 26.22 -11.47 -11.33
C TYR A 469 26.52 -12.44 -10.15
N GLY A 470 27.60 -13.21 -10.26
CA GLY A 470 28.07 -14.12 -9.19
C GLY A 470 27.23 -15.39 -9.05
N ILE A 471 26.58 -15.82 -10.15
CA ILE A 471 25.88 -17.09 -10.25
C ILE A 471 26.72 -17.99 -11.14
N ALA A 472 27.41 -18.96 -10.53
CA ALA A 472 28.35 -19.83 -11.24
C ALA A 472 27.65 -20.88 -12.12
N GLY A 473 28.30 -21.26 -13.23
CA GLY A 473 27.76 -22.22 -14.18
C GLY A 473 28.33 -23.65 -14.04
N GLU A 474 28.49 -24.16 -12.82
CA GLU A 474 28.99 -25.54 -12.58
C GLU A 474 27.85 -26.53 -12.47
N THR A 475 28.09 -27.80 -12.77
CA THR A 475 27.10 -28.87 -12.62
C THR A 475 26.72 -29.06 -11.16
N PRO A 476 25.44 -29.10 -10.80
CA PRO A 476 24.99 -29.25 -9.43
C PRO A 476 25.40 -30.60 -8.82
N ALA A 477 25.84 -30.60 -7.55
CA ALA A 477 26.00 -31.83 -6.80
C ALA A 477 24.65 -32.53 -6.57
N GLU A 478 24.60 -33.86 -6.48
CA GLU A 478 23.35 -34.63 -6.28
C GLU A 478 22.58 -34.21 -5.03
N THR A 479 23.25 -33.72 -3.99
CA THR A 479 22.66 -33.28 -2.72
C THR A 479 22.25 -31.79 -2.71
N ALA A 480 22.33 -31.09 -3.84
CA ALA A 480 22.00 -29.68 -3.90
C ALA A 480 20.48 -29.45 -3.86
N VAL A 481 20.07 -28.41 -3.13
CA VAL A 481 18.70 -27.88 -3.19
C VAL A 481 18.53 -27.12 -4.49
N ARG A 482 17.46 -27.40 -5.24
CA ARG A 482 17.21 -26.83 -6.56
C ARG A 482 15.88 -26.08 -6.58
N VAL A 483 15.93 -24.88 -7.15
CA VAL A 483 14.73 -24.09 -7.42
C VAL A 483 14.73 -23.64 -8.88
N ARG A 484 13.57 -23.64 -9.49
CA ARG A 484 13.38 -23.05 -10.82
C ARG A 484 12.96 -21.61 -10.64
N VAL A 485 13.68 -20.70 -11.28
CA VAL A 485 13.39 -19.27 -11.28
C VAL A 485 13.01 -18.85 -12.70
N ARG A 486 11.84 -18.23 -12.82
CA ARG A 486 11.39 -17.67 -14.09
C ARG A 486 11.18 -16.17 -13.93
N VAL A 487 11.60 -15.40 -14.93
CA VAL A 487 11.27 -13.99 -15.06
C VAL A 487 10.55 -13.81 -16.39
N TYR A 488 9.42 -13.15 -16.34
CA TYR A 488 8.59 -12.91 -17.52
C TYR A 488 7.77 -11.63 -17.34
N ARG A 489 7.23 -11.12 -18.46
CA ARG A 489 6.37 -9.94 -18.42
C ARG A 489 4.92 -10.32 -18.16
N HIS A 490 4.39 -9.88 -17.03
CA HIS A 490 2.95 -9.94 -16.73
C HIS A 490 2.22 -8.79 -17.43
N ALA A 491 0.98 -9.05 -17.92
CA ALA A 491 0.21 -8.10 -18.72
C ALA A 491 -0.05 -6.75 -18.03
N GLU A 492 -0.28 -6.78 -16.70
CA GLU A 492 -0.60 -5.58 -15.92
C GLU A 492 0.55 -5.09 -15.04
N LEU A 493 1.46 -5.96 -14.59
CA LEU A 493 2.42 -5.65 -13.51
C LEU A 493 3.88 -5.62 -13.97
N GLY A 494 4.15 -5.68 -15.28
CA GLY A 494 5.50 -5.64 -15.81
C GLY A 494 6.29 -6.91 -15.52
N MET A 495 7.61 -6.79 -15.26
CA MET A 495 8.48 -7.94 -15.03
C MET A 495 8.24 -8.58 -13.67
N VAL A 496 7.91 -9.85 -13.68
CA VAL A 496 7.61 -10.68 -12.51
C VAL A 496 8.62 -11.81 -12.41
N MET A 497 9.07 -12.09 -11.20
CA MET A 497 9.90 -13.23 -10.89
C MET A 497 9.05 -14.29 -10.17
N SER A 498 9.10 -15.53 -10.62
CA SER A 498 8.52 -16.68 -9.91
C SER A 498 9.60 -17.65 -9.47
N VAL A 499 9.42 -18.25 -8.30
CA VAL A 499 10.31 -19.27 -7.74
C VAL A 499 9.50 -20.51 -7.40
N ARG A 500 9.96 -21.68 -7.81
CA ARG A 500 9.33 -22.97 -7.54
C ARG A 500 10.35 -23.99 -7.08
N ASP A 501 10.04 -24.71 -6.02
CA ASP A 501 10.75 -25.94 -5.66
C ASP A 501 10.26 -27.08 -6.57
N GLU A 502 11.13 -27.59 -7.44
CA GLU A 502 10.77 -28.61 -8.41
C GLU A 502 10.46 -29.97 -7.74
N ALA A 503 11.01 -30.23 -6.55
CA ALA A 503 10.80 -31.48 -5.83
C ALA A 503 9.43 -31.58 -5.14
N LEU A 504 8.81 -30.45 -4.80
CA LEU A 504 7.60 -30.43 -3.98
C LEU A 504 6.30 -30.27 -4.77
N GLY A 505 6.36 -29.90 -6.06
CA GLY A 505 5.16 -29.71 -6.88
C GLY A 505 4.19 -28.62 -6.38
N ILE A 506 4.64 -27.75 -5.49
CA ILE A 506 3.85 -26.66 -4.91
C ILE A 506 3.74 -25.50 -5.91
N GLU A 507 2.67 -24.71 -5.79
CA GLU A 507 2.51 -23.47 -6.56
C GLU A 507 3.72 -22.53 -6.39
N PRO A 508 4.17 -21.85 -7.47
CA PRO A 508 5.30 -20.95 -7.38
C PRO A 508 5.00 -19.74 -6.51
N ALA A 509 5.99 -19.25 -5.79
CA ALA A 509 5.94 -17.94 -5.17
C ALA A 509 6.33 -16.84 -6.15
N TYR A 510 5.71 -15.67 -6.06
CA TYR A 510 5.91 -14.55 -6.98
C TYR A 510 6.51 -13.34 -6.27
N GLY A 511 7.30 -12.54 -7.00
CA GLY A 511 7.88 -11.29 -6.51
C GLY A 511 8.25 -10.34 -7.64
N PHE A 512 8.64 -9.14 -7.26
CA PHE A 512 8.95 -8.03 -8.18
C PHE A 512 10.34 -7.47 -7.89
N ALA A 513 11.10 -7.21 -8.95
CA ALA A 513 12.37 -6.49 -8.82
C ALA A 513 12.12 -4.98 -8.56
N PRO A 514 12.95 -4.34 -7.71
CA PRO A 514 14.08 -4.88 -6.97
C PRO A 514 13.68 -5.78 -5.80
N LEU A 515 14.49 -6.81 -5.53
CA LEU A 515 14.34 -7.69 -4.36
C LEU A 515 15.45 -7.40 -3.36
N ASP A 516 15.12 -7.43 -2.08
CA ASP A 516 16.07 -7.50 -0.98
C ASP A 516 16.16 -8.92 -0.38
N ALA A 517 17.08 -9.12 0.56
CA ALA A 517 17.30 -10.43 1.17
C ALA A 517 16.07 -10.96 1.92
N LEU A 518 15.28 -10.08 2.56
CA LEU A 518 14.09 -10.48 3.31
C LEU A 518 13.00 -10.99 2.37
N LEU A 519 12.74 -10.27 1.29
CA LEU A 519 11.76 -10.65 0.28
C LEU A 519 12.17 -11.93 -0.45
N ALA A 520 13.45 -12.08 -0.76
CA ALA A 520 13.97 -13.29 -1.40
C ALA A 520 13.77 -14.53 -0.50
N ARG A 521 14.06 -14.43 0.81
CA ARG A 521 13.77 -15.49 1.78
C ARG A 521 12.30 -15.86 1.81
N ARG A 522 11.41 -14.87 1.81
CA ARG A 522 9.96 -15.07 1.79
C ARG A 522 9.47 -15.79 0.54
N MET A 523 10.03 -15.45 -0.62
CA MET A 523 9.71 -16.16 -1.85
C MET A 523 10.13 -17.64 -1.75
N LEU A 524 11.29 -17.95 -1.18
CA LEU A 524 11.73 -19.33 -0.98
C LEU A 524 10.87 -20.08 0.04
N GLU A 525 10.50 -19.45 1.15
CA GLU A 525 9.59 -20.00 2.16
C GLU A 525 8.22 -20.32 1.54
N GLY A 526 7.66 -19.40 0.74
CA GLY A 526 6.40 -19.59 0.03
C GLY A 526 6.48 -20.71 -1.02
N ALA A 527 7.54 -20.75 -1.82
CA ALA A 527 7.74 -21.77 -2.86
C ALA A 527 7.92 -23.20 -2.29
N SER A 528 8.33 -23.32 -1.03
CA SER A 528 8.57 -24.61 -0.36
C SER A 528 7.57 -24.92 0.74
N ALA A 529 6.59 -24.05 0.99
CA ALA A 529 5.70 -24.11 2.15
C ALA A 529 6.47 -24.35 3.48
N GLY A 530 7.65 -23.70 3.64
CA GLY A 530 8.52 -23.85 4.78
C GLY A 530 9.26 -25.19 4.87
N ARG A 531 9.17 -26.04 3.83
CA ARG A 531 9.74 -27.40 3.81
C ARG A 531 11.02 -27.53 2.99
N LEU A 532 11.68 -26.43 2.66
CA LEU A 532 12.91 -26.48 1.87
C LEU A 532 13.93 -27.38 2.57
N ARG A 533 14.21 -28.55 1.98
CA ARG A 533 15.15 -29.53 2.52
C ARG A 533 16.57 -29.09 2.18
N GLY A 534 17.26 -28.49 3.14
CA GLY A 534 18.62 -28.03 2.93
C GLY A 534 19.22 -27.44 4.20
N THR A 535 20.50 -27.12 4.11
CA THR A 535 21.16 -26.39 5.18
C THR A 535 20.77 -24.91 5.14
N ARG A 536 20.89 -24.23 6.28
CA ARG A 536 20.71 -22.78 6.36
C ARG A 536 21.62 -22.05 5.34
N ALA A 537 22.85 -22.56 5.13
CA ALA A 537 23.77 -21.99 4.16
C ALA A 537 23.26 -22.09 2.71
N ALA A 538 22.64 -23.21 2.33
CA ALA A 538 22.05 -23.37 1.01
C ALA A 538 20.84 -22.43 0.82
N PHE A 539 20.00 -22.29 1.83
CA PHE A 539 18.83 -21.38 1.80
C PHE A 539 19.29 -19.91 1.62
N GLU A 540 20.27 -19.46 2.39
CA GLU A 540 20.81 -18.09 2.28
C GLU A 540 21.47 -17.84 0.92
N ALA A 541 22.16 -18.84 0.39
CA ALA A 541 22.78 -18.72 -0.94
C ALA A 541 21.73 -18.58 -2.06
N LEU A 542 20.63 -19.36 -1.98
CA LEU A 542 19.50 -19.21 -2.90
C LEU A 542 18.82 -17.83 -2.77
N ALA A 543 18.62 -17.34 -1.53
CA ALA A 543 18.08 -16.01 -1.31
C ALA A 543 18.96 -14.92 -1.93
N GLN A 544 20.29 -15.00 -1.77
CA GLN A 544 21.22 -14.09 -2.41
C GLN A 544 21.19 -14.21 -3.95
N ALA A 545 21.03 -15.41 -4.51
CA ALA A 545 20.87 -15.60 -5.93
C ALA A 545 19.63 -14.88 -6.48
N LEU A 546 18.50 -14.95 -5.78
CA LEU A 546 17.28 -14.22 -6.15
C LEU A 546 17.48 -12.71 -6.12
N VAL A 547 18.16 -12.16 -5.11
CA VAL A 547 18.51 -10.74 -5.04
C VAL A 547 19.36 -10.32 -6.25
N ARG A 548 20.38 -11.11 -6.59
CA ARG A 548 21.26 -10.86 -7.76
C ARG A 548 20.50 -10.95 -9.08
N LEU A 549 19.62 -11.92 -9.24
CA LEU A 549 18.72 -12.01 -10.41
C LEU A 549 17.77 -10.81 -10.48
N GLY A 550 17.18 -10.40 -9.35
CA GLY A 550 16.37 -9.18 -9.28
C GLY A 550 17.15 -7.93 -9.70
N LYS A 551 18.42 -7.82 -9.27
CA LYS A 551 19.32 -6.75 -9.69
C LYS A 551 19.62 -6.82 -11.19
N MET A 552 19.89 -7.99 -11.75
CA MET A 552 20.10 -8.20 -13.19
C MET A 552 18.87 -7.73 -14.00
N VAL A 553 17.66 -8.05 -13.56
CA VAL A 553 16.42 -7.56 -14.17
C VAL A 553 16.34 -6.04 -14.15
N VAL A 554 16.75 -5.37 -13.07
CA VAL A 554 16.78 -3.91 -12.97
C VAL A 554 17.86 -3.31 -13.89
N ASP A 555 19.05 -3.86 -13.85
CA ASP A 555 20.23 -3.31 -14.52
C ASP A 555 20.16 -3.46 -16.04
N LEU A 556 19.54 -4.51 -16.55
CA LEU A 556 19.57 -4.89 -17.98
C LEU A 556 18.18 -4.75 -18.61
N PRO A 557 17.82 -3.59 -19.17
CA PRO A 557 16.51 -3.38 -19.81
C PRO A 557 16.26 -4.27 -21.02
N GLN A 558 17.32 -4.78 -21.69
CA GLN A 558 17.22 -5.72 -22.80
C GLN A 558 16.72 -7.11 -22.39
N LEU A 559 16.79 -7.47 -21.10
CA LEU A 559 16.28 -8.74 -20.60
C LEU A 559 14.74 -8.75 -20.66
N SER A 560 14.16 -9.61 -21.50
CA SER A 560 12.70 -9.79 -21.67
C SER A 560 12.16 -11.02 -20.96
N GLY A 561 13.00 -12.07 -20.80
CA GLY A 561 12.62 -13.31 -20.13
C GLY A 561 13.82 -14.07 -19.59
N LEU A 562 13.56 -14.94 -18.61
CA LEU A 562 14.56 -15.84 -18.03
C LEU A 562 13.87 -17.08 -17.48
N ASP A 563 14.45 -18.25 -17.75
CA ASP A 563 14.04 -19.54 -17.16
C ASP A 563 15.29 -20.34 -16.83
N ILE A 564 15.60 -20.41 -15.53
CA ILE A 564 16.83 -21.05 -15.04
C ILE A 564 16.55 -21.92 -13.83
N ARG A 565 17.39 -22.95 -13.67
CA ARG A 565 17.45 -23.75 -12.44
C ARG A 565 18.65 -23.31 -11.62
N VAL A 566 18.43 -22.81 -10.43
CA VAL A 566 19.49 -22.42 -9.50
C VAL A 566 19.60 -23.50 -8.42
N ALA A 567 20.81 -23.96 -8.18
CA ALA A 567 21.09 -24.93 -7.14
C ALA A 567 22.06 -24.38 -6.11
N ALA A 568 21.89 -24.79 -4.85
CA ALA A 568 22.83 -24.49 -3.77
C ALA A 568 23.23 -25.76 -3.05
N GLY A 569 24.53 -25.99 -2.94
CA GLY A 569 25.08 -27.10 -2.18
C GLY A 569 25.02 -26.88 -0.67
N PRO A 570 25.26 -27.92 0.16
CA PRO A 570 25.16 -27.83 1.62
C PRO A 570 26.04 -26.75 2.27
N ARG A 571 27.13 -26.37 1.62
CA ARG A 571 28.05 -25.31 2.06
C ARG A 571 27.73 -23.93 1.50
N GLY A 572 26.55 -23.75 0.86
CA GLY A 572 26.12 -22.48 0.30
C GLY A 572 26.80 -22.08 -1.02
N ARG A 573 27.44 -22.99 -1.74
CA ARG A 573 27.96 -22.70 -3.08
C ARG A 573 26.82 -22.73 -4.07
N LEU A 574 26.65 -21.62 -4.82
CA LEU A 574 25.68 -21.52 -5.89
C LEU A 574 26.17 -22.22 -7.15
N GLN A 575 25.27 -22.84 -7.85
CA GLN A 575 25.50 -23.51 -9.11
C GLN A 575 24.32 -23.20 -10.03
N ALA A 576 24.59 -22.79 -11.27
CA ALA A 576 23.58 -22.64 -12.30
C ALA A 576 23.76 -23.72 -13.36
N PRO A 577 22.69 -24.37 -13.81
CA PRO A 577 22.80 -25.39 -14.86
C PRO A 577 23.12 -24.76 -16.21
N ALA A 578 23.75 -25.55 -17.09
CA ALA A 578 24.17 -25.13 -18.41
C ALA A 578 23.01 -24.87 -19.40
N ASP A 579 21.80 -25.32 -19.08
CA ASP A 579 20.57 -25.20 -19.91
C ASP A 579 19.73 -23.95 -19.55
N SER A 580 20.36 -22.88 -19.09
CA SER A 580 19.69 -21.61 -18.77
C SER A 580 19.17 -20.92 -20.03
N LEU A 581 17.86 -20.60 -20.05
CA LEU A 581 17.21 -19.88 -21.14
C LEU A 581 17.09 -18.39 -20.76
N ILE A 582 17.72 -17.52 -21.52
CA ILE A 582 17.65 -16.06 -21.33
C ILE A 582 17.23 -15.40 -22.63
N GLU A 583 16.10 -14.71 -22.56
CA GLU A 583 15.48 -13.99 -23.68
C GLU A 583 15.86 -12.51 -23.63
N ILE A 584 16.24 -11.93 -24.76
CA ILE A 584 16.63 -10.52 -24.88
C ILE A 584 15.84 -9.82 -25.98
N THR A 585 15.73 -8.50 -25.90
CA THR A 585 15.01 -7.66 -26.85
C THR A 585 15.82 -6.40 -27.22
N GLY A 586 15.80 -6.04 -28.50
CA GLY A 586 16.36 -4.77 -29.00
C GLY A 586 15.45 -3.56 -28.76
N LYS A 587 14.19 -3.79 -28.33
CA LYS A 587 13.20 -2.75 -28.05
C LYS A 587 12.70 -2.86 -26.61
N PRO A 588 13.53 -2.52 -25.62
CA PRO A 588 13.12 -2.60 -24.23
C PRO A 588 11.98 -1.63 -23.93
N ALA A 589 11.00 -2.08 -23.16
CA ALA A 589 9.94 -1.20 -22.67
C ALA A 589 10.52 -0.11 -21.74
N PRO A 590 9.93 1.10 -21.70
CA PRO A 590 10.33 2.13 -20.75
C PRO A 590 10.32 1.58 -19.31
N ALA A 591 11.25 2.04 -18.47
CA ALA A 591 11.39 1.52 -17.09
C ALA A 591 10.09 1.60 -16.27
N ARG A 592 9.27 2.63 -16.48
CA ARG A 592 7.97 2.80 -15.82
C ARG A 592 6.93 1.72 -16.19
N ASP A 593 7.02 1.16 -17.40
CA ASP A 593 6.08 0.15 -17.89
C ASP A 593 6.65 -1.27 -17.71
N ARG A 594 7.95 -1.37 -17.44
CA ARG A 594 8.67 -2.62 -17.26
C ARG A 594 8.73 -3.07 -15.80
N LEU A 595 8.90 -2.14 -14.86
CA LEU A 595 9.03 -2.45 -13.43
C LEU A 595 7.87 -1.86 -12.65
N ALA A 596 7.19 -2.68 -11.85
CA ALA A 596 6.11 -2.26 -10.97
C ALA A 596 6.58 -1.34 -9.82
N MET A 597 7.89 -1.28 -9.57
CA MET A 597 8.50 -0.44 -8.53
C MET A 597 9.71 0.30 -9.06
N SER A 598 9.94 1.50 -8.55
CA SER A 598 11.12 2.29 -8.89
C SER A 598 12.39 1.67 -8.31
N PRO A 599 13.41 1.39 -9.12
CA PRO A 599 14.67 0.88 -8.61
C PRO A 599 15.47 1.96 -7.88
N TYR A 600 16.43 1.54 -7.06
CA TYR A 600 17.40 2.43 -6.43
C TYR A 600 18.16 3.25 -7.46
N PRO A 601 18.21 4.58 -7.37
CA PRO A 601 18.82 5.45 -8.37
C PRO A 601 20.36 5.54 -8.20
N ALA A 602 21.08 4.47 -8.50
CA ALA A 602 22.53 4.36 -8.31
C ALA A 602 23.34 5.47 -9.02
N ARG A 603 22.82 6.01 -10.12
CA ARG A 603 23.47 7.09 -10.89
C ARG A 603 23.55 8.43 -10.14
N MET A 604 22.82 8.59 -9.04
CA MET A 604 22.93 9.79 -8.20
C MET A 604 24.21 9.80 -7.36
N ARG A 605 24.97 8.71 -7.31
CA ARG A 605 26.21 8.64 -6.55
C ARG A 605 27.30 9.43 -7.28
N HIS A 606 27.87 10.44 -6.59
CA HIS A 606 29.02 11.22 -7.08
C HIS A 606 29.87 11.71 -5.89
N VAL A 607 31.10 12.12 -6.21
CA VAL A 607 32.00 12.77 -5.24
C VAL A 607 32.01 14.25 -5.54
N VAL A 608 31.91 15.07 -4.51
CA VAL A 608 31.99 16.52 -4.60
C VAL A 608 33.12 17.04 -3.72
N SER A 609 33.89 18.00 -4.23
CA SER A 609 34.87 18.78 -3.47
C SER A 609 34.26 20.16 -3.18
N LEU A 610 34.22 20.53 -1.94
CA LEU A 610 33.65 21.80 -1.46
C LEU A 610 34.74 22.71 -0.87
N ARG A 611 34.35 23.84 -0.29
CA ARG A 611 35.30 24.78 0.27
C ARG A 611 36.22 24.12 1.31
N GLY A 612 37.53 24.47 1.30
CA GLY A 612 38.51 23.93 2.25
C GLY A 612 38.95 22.50 1.94
N ASP A 613 38.96 22.08 0.65
CA ASP A 613 39.35 20.76 0.17
C ASP A 613 38.54 19.58 0.79
N SER A 614 37.42 19.90 1.42
CA SER A 614 36.55 18.89 2.02
C SER A 614 35.84 18.09 0.93
N ARG A 615 36.10 16.78 0.87
CA ARG A 615 35.49 15.86 -0.10
C ARG A 615 34.36 15.07 0.52
N TYR A 616 33.27 14.93 -0.23
CA TYR A 616 32.08 14.22 0.21
C TYR A 616 31.56 13.27 -0.86
N ILE A 617 30.95 12.17 -0.42
CA ILE A 617 30.20 11.25 -1.26
C ILE A 617 28.72 11.59 -1.10
N VAL A 618 28.07 11.97 -2.19
CA VAL A 618 26.62 12.18 -2.26
C VAL A 618 25.99 10.97 -2.94
N ARG A 619 24.96 10.40 -2.36
CA ARG A 619 24.23 9.27 -2.94
C ARG A 619 22.78 9.24 -2.47
N ALA A 620 21.93 8.50 -3.18
CA ALA A 620 20.59 8.20 -2.69
C ALA A 620 20.66 7.36 -1.40
N ILE A 621 19.69 7.55 -0.51
CA ILE A 621 19.57 6.80 0.74
C ILE A 621 19.19 5.34 0.48
N ARG A 622 19.56 4.43 1.38
CA ARG A 622 19.19 3.02 1.34
C ARG A 622 18.50 2.62 2.65
N PRO A 623 17.66 1.61 2.65
CA PRO A 623 17.10 1.08 3.90
C PRO A 623 18.17 0.69 4.93
N SER A 624 19.32 0.16 4.47
CA SER A 624 20.47 -0.19 5.31
C SER A 624 21.19 1.01 5.95
N ASP A 625 20.86 2.23 5.59
CA ASP A 625 21.42 3.45 6.20
C ASP A 625 20.72 3.84 7.50
N GLU A 626 19.71 3.10 7.94
CA GLU A 626 18.96 3.41 9.15
C GLU A 626 19.83 3.67 10.38
N PRO A 627 20.84 2.84 10.72
CA PRO A 627 21.71 3.13 11.85
C PRO A 627 22.43 4.46 11.71
N LEU A 628 22.94 4.78 10.50
CA LEU A 628 23.64 6.04 10.24
C LEU A 628 22.71 7.27 10.33
N VAL A 629 21.43 7.08 9.96
CA VAL A 629 20.40 8.13 10.10
C VAL A 629 20.07 8.34 11.56
N LEU A 630 19.94 7.27 12.35
CA LEU A 630 19.73 7.38 13.81
C LEU A 630 20.89 8.11 14.47
N ASP A 631 22.14 7.74 14.20
CA ASP A 631 23.34 8.40 14.73
C ASP A 631 23.34 9.90 14.38
N LEU A 632 23.01 10.24 13.12
CA LEU A 632 22.91 11.65 12.71
C LEU A 632 21.82 12.39 13.49
N LEU A 633 20.62 11.80 13.62
CA LEU A 633 19.49 12.44 14.31
C LEU A 633 19.72 12.60 15.81
N GLU A 634 20.33 11.61 16.47
CA GLU A 634 20.67 11.64 17.89
C GLU A 634 21.79 12.64 18.21
N SER A 635 22.65 12.97 17.24
CA SER A 635 23.71 13.96 17.38
C SER A 635 23.19 15.40 17.39
N LEU A 636 21.92 15.64 17.00
CA LEU A 636 21.35 16.97 16.87
C LEU A 636 21.02 17.59 18.24
N SER A 637 21.23 18.88 18.35
CA SER A 637 20.74 19.66 19.50
C SER A 637 19.21 19.82 19.47
N PRO A 638 18.56 20.09 20.61
CA PRO A 638 17.11 20.37 20.64
C PRO A 638 16.67 21.48 19.69
N GLU A 639 17.52 22.47 19.45
CA GLU A 639 17.24 23.57 18.52
C GLU A 639 17.32 23.14 17.08
N GLU A 640 18.31 22.33 16.68
CA GLU A 640 18.42 21.75 15.34
C GLU A 640 17.24 20.83 15.04
N ILE A 641 16.82 20.03 16.02
CA ILE A 641 15.61 19.18 15.90
C ILE A 641 14.38 20.06 15.65
N ARG A 642 14.20 21.13 16.44
CA ARG A 642 13.08 22.06 16.27
C ARG A 642 13.11 22.75 14.91
N LEU A 643 14.27 23.21 14.44
CA LEU A 643 14.42 23.84 13.14
C LEU A 643 14.09 22.90 11.97
N ARG A 644 14.29 21.59 12.14
CA ARG A 644 14.05 20.57 11.09
C ARG A 644 12.65 19.97 11.14
N PHE A 645 12.14 19.68 12.34
CA PHE A 645 10.89 18.92 12.53
C PHE A 645 9.73 19.76 13.05
N PHE A 646 9.94 21.05 13.34
CA PHE A 646 8.94 21.99 13.90
C PHE A 646 8.41 21.56 15.27
N ASN A 647 8.93 20.48 15.84
CA ASN A 647 8.56 19.88 17.12
C ASN A 647 9.78 19.47 17.92
N PHE A 648 9.59 19.34 19.25
CA PHE A 648 10.60 18.77 20.13
C PHE A 648 10.45 17.24 20.15
N ILE A 649 11.40 16.53 19.55
CA ILE A 649 11.48 15.07 19.56
C ILE A 649 12.56 14.69 20.58
N ARG A 650 12.18 13.92 21.62
CA ARG A 650 13.11 13.49 22.67
C ARG A 650 13.84 12.19 22.36
N HIS A 651 13.24 11.36 21.54
CA HIS A 651 13.79 10.06 21.18
C HIS A 651 13.36 9.71 19.76
N PHE A 652 14.33 9.28 18.95
CA PHE A 652 14.09 8.82 17.58
C PHE A 652 13.92 7.30 17.61
N SER A 653 12.75 6.82 17.21
CA SER A 653 12.45 5.38 17.16
C SER A 653 12.94 4.75 15.85
N HIS A 654 13.14 3.41 15.89
CA HIS A 654 13.36 2.61 14.70
C HIS A 654 12.34 2.91 13.60
N ASP A 655 11.03 2.97 13.93
CA ASP A 655 9.96 3.28 12.98
C ASP A 655 10.16 4.64 12.28
N MET A 656 10.68 5.66 12.99
CA MET A 656 10.95 6.97 12.37
C MET A 656 12.11 6.89 11.38
N ALA A 657 13.21 6.26 11.77
CA ALA A 657 14.38 6.12 10.91
C ALA A 657 14.10 5.21 9.71
N ALA A 658 13.37 4.12 9.90
CA ALA A 658 12.91 3.26 8.82
C ALA A 658 12.02 4.01 7.81
N ARG A 659 11.13 4.90 8.26
CA ARG A 659 10.34 5.76 7.35
C ARG A 659 11.19 6.71 6.52
N ILE A 660 12.28 7.22 7.07
CA ILE A 660 13.21 8.12 6.38
C ILE A 660 14.03 7.35 5.34
N THR A 661 14.37 6.09 5.60
CA THR A 661 15.26 5.28 4.73
C THR A 661 14.51 4.43 3.70
N GLN A 662 13.24 4.09 3.98
CA GLN A 662 12.35 3.30 3.10
C GLN A 662 11.66 4.19 2.05
N VAL A 663 12.44 4.78 1.15
CA VAL A 663 11.98 5.76 0.17
C VAL A 663 11.26 5.10 -1.00
N ASP A 664 10.18 5.72 -1.44
CA ASP A 664 9.54 5.43 -2.72
C ASP A 664 10.11 6.36 -3.80
N TYR A 665 11.07 5.86 -4.55
CA TYR A 665 11.74 6.65 -5.60
C TYR A 665 10.86 7.07 -6.78
N ASP A 666 9.58 6.73 -6.80
CA ASP A 666 8.61 7.33 -7.73
C ASP A 666 8.18 8.73 -7.30
N ARG A 667 8.06 8.98 -6.00
CA ARG A 667 7.56 10.24 -5.43
C ARG A 667 8.60 11.01 -4.65
N GLU A 668 9.58 10.30 -4.12
CA GLU A 668 10.54 10.86 -3.18
C GLU A 668 11.95 10.76 -3.74
N VAL A 669 12.78 11.72 -3.40
CA VAL A 669 14.23 11.68 -3.57
C VAL A 669 14.85 11.99 -2.23
N SER A 670 15.58 11.04 -1.66
CA SER A 670 16.36 11.27 -0.45
C SER A 670 17.83 11.02 -0.72
N LEU A 671 18.63 12.04 -0.47
CA LEU A 671 20.08 12.01 -0.62
C LEU A 671 20.73 12.01 0.76
N VAL A 672 21.77 11.21 0.91
CA VAL A 672 22.67 11.25 2.08
C VAL A 672 24.08 11.64 1.62
N VAL A 673 24.79 12.28 2.54
CA VAL A 673 26.14 12.76 2.31
C VAL A 673 27.05 12.22 3.40
N SER A 674 28.13 11.57 2.99
CA SER A 674 29.20 11.09 3.89
C SER A 674 30.52 11.79 3.59
N PRO A 675 31.35 12.11 4.60
CA PRO A 675 32.73 12.52 4.35
C PRO A 675 33.46 11.41 3.57
N TYR A 676 34.34 11.80 2.66
CA TYR A 676 35.03 10.85 1.78
C TYR A 676 35.94 9.88 2.56
N ASP A 677 36.54 10.36 3.64
CA ASP A 677 37.42 9.63 4.54
C ASP A 677 36.65 8.83 5.63
N ARG A 678 35.36 9.12 5.84
CA ARG A 678 34.47 8.42 6.78
C ARG A 678 33.12 8.09 6.13
N PRO A 679 33.08 7.11 5.21
CA PRO A 679 31.87 6.77 4.48
C PRO A 679 30.79 6.09 5.34
N ASP A 680 31.13 5.69 6.56
CA ASP A 680 30.30 5.11 7.60
C ASP A 680 29.65 6.15 8.55
N ALA A 681 29.84 7.45 8.28
CA ALA A 681 29.17 8.53 9.00
C ALA A 681 28.40 9.45 8.03
N LEU A 682 27.33 10.09 8.49
CA LEU A 682 26.58 11.04 7.70
C LEU A 682 26.93 12.50 8.11
N ALA A 683 27.30 13.29 7.13
CA ALA A 683 27.50 14.74 7.26
C ALA A 683 26.19 15.53 7.04
N GLY A 684 25.19 14.91 6.42
CA GLY A 684 23.89 15.51 6.17
C GLY A 684 23.00 14.69 5.26
N MET A 685 21.78 15.16 5.11
CA MET A 685 20.77 14.57 4.24
C MET A 685 19.86 15.65 3.64
N GLY A 686 19.29 15.32 2.48
CA GLY A 686 18.29 16.16 1.83
C GLY A 686 17.18 15.30 1.24
N THR A 687 15.92 15.73 1.41
CA THR A 687 14.74 15.03 0.91
C THR A 687 13.92 15.94 0.02
N LEU A 688 13.30 15.36 -0.99
CA LEU A 688 12.34 15.99 -1.87
C LEU A 688 11.15 15.03 -1.99
N ILE A 689 9.96 15.47 -1.58
CA ILE A 689 8.74 14.65 -1.58
C ILE A 689 7.74 15.33 -2.52
N ALA A 690 7.48 14.70 -3.65
CA ALA A 690 6.50 15.21 -4.62
C ALA A 690 5.07 14.87 -4.16
N ASP A 691 4.14 15.74 -4.53
CA ASP A 691 2.73 15.43 -4.45
C ASP A 691 2.38 14.30 -5.45
N PRO A 692 1.22 13.63 -5.31
CA PRO A 692 0.85 12.53 -6.20
C PRO A 692 0.80 12.89 -7.68
N ASP A 693 0.53 14.16 -8.00
CA ASP A 693 0.45 14.68 -9.37
C ASP A 693 1.80 15.18 -9.90
N ASN A 694 2.85 15.12 -9.06
CA ASN A 694 4.20 15.63 -9.36
C ASN A 694 4.24 17.10 -9.81
N MET A 695 3.31 17.90 -9.30
CA MET A 695 3.23 19.34 -9.61
C MET A 695 4.01 20.18 -8.62
N GLU A 696 3.91 19.84 -7.34
CA GLU A 696 4.65 20.47 -6.25
C GLU A 696 5.48 19.44 -5.50
N ALA A 697 6.65 19.83 -5.06
CA ALA A 697 7.46 18.97 -4.20
C ALA A 697 7.99 19.76 -3.00
N GLU A 698 7.84 19.18 -1.82
CA GLU A 698 8.39 19.70 -0.58
C GLU A 698 9.84 19.26 -0.42
N PHE A 699 10.73 20.20 -0.15
CA PHE A 699 12.10 19.85 0.21
C PHE A 699 12.38 20.01 1.70
N ALA A 700 13.32 19.22 2.20
CA ALA A 700 13.88 19.40 3.52
C ALA A 700 15.37 19.02 3.53
N ILE A 701 16.18 19.77 4.25
CA ILE A 701 17.63 19.57 4.35
C ILE A 701 18.03 19.53 5.82
N LEU A 702 19.01 18.71 6.10
CA LEU A 702 19.72 18.63 7.37
C LEU A 702 21.23 18.53 7.09
N VAL A 703 22.03 19.37 7.72
CA VAL A 703 23.50 19.32 7.67
C VAL A 703 24.00 19.32 9.09
N HIS A 704 24.85 18.35 9.43
CA HIS A 704 25.46 18.28 10.75
C HIS A 704 26.33 19.51 11.01
N ARG A 705 26.32 20.03 12.26
CA ARG A 705 26.99 21.27 12.64
C ARG A 705 28.47 21.33 12.24
N ASP A 706 29.21 20.22 12.34
CA ASP A 706 30.63 20.11 11.99
C ASP A 706 30.91 20.26 10.49
N HIS A 707 29.89 20.18 9.66
CA HIS A 707 29.97 20.26 8.21
C HIS A 707 29.21 21.46 7.62
N THR A 708 28.86 22.44 8.48
CA THR A 708 28.24 23.69 8.04
C THR A 708 29.28 24.66 7.47
N GLY A 709 28.84 25.64 6.67
CA GLY A 709 29.73 26.70 6.14
C GLY A 709 30.58 26.31 4.92
N VAL A 710 30.77 25.03 4.63
CA VAL A 710 31.55 24.54 3.49
C VAL A 710 30.77 24.51 2.15
N GLY A 711 29.46 24.81 2.17
CA GLY A 711 28.61 24.82 0.98
C GLY A 711 27.77 23.55 0.78
N LEU A 712 27.81 22.59 1.72
CA LEU A 712 27.12 21.30 1.62
C LEU A 712 25.59 21.44 1.46
N GLY A 713 24.94 22.31 2.26
CA GLY A 713 23.50 22.54 2.15
C GLY A 713 23.08 23.11 0.78
N ARG A 714 23.92 23.99 0.19
CA ARG A 714 23.69 24.54 -1.14
C ARG A 714 23.77 23.42 -2.21
N HIS A 715 24.78 22.58 -2.12
CA HIS A 715 24.97 21.46 -3.05
C HIS A 715 23.82 20.46 -2.98
N LEU A 716 23.37 20.09 -1.78
CA LEU A 716 22.20 19.20 -1.59
C LEU A 716 20.95 19.80 -2.21
N LEU A 717 20.63 21.05 -1.91
CA LEU A 717 19.41 21.68 -2.45
C LEU A 717 19.47 21.82 -3.98
N ASP A 718 20.62 22.15 -4.54
CA ASP A 718 20.84 22.17 -5.99
C ASP A 718 20.62 20.79 -6.63
N CYS A 719 21.14 19.73 -6.01
CA CYS A 719 20.90 18.35 -6.46
C CYS A 719 19.40 18.01 -6.45
N LEU A 720 18.66 18.37 -5.40
CA LEU A 720 17.21 18.14 -5.29
C LEU A 720 16.44 18.93 -6.36
N LEU A 721 16.79 20.20 -6.61
CA LEU A 721 16.17 21.04 -7.64
C LEU A 721 16.37 20.48 -9.05
N ARG A 722 17.59 19.99 -9.35
CA ARG A 722 17.86 19.31 -10.64
C ARG A 722 17.04 18.05 -10.81
N GLN A 723 16.84 17.27 -9.73
CA GLN A 723 15.98 16.09 -9.77
C GLN A 723 14.51 16.45 -9.96
N ALA A 724 14.01 17.50 -9.31
CA ALA A 724 12.66 18.01 -9.50
C ALA A 724 12.43 18.44 -10.95
N SER A 725 13.36 19.24 -11.51
CA SER A 725 13.30 19.69 -12.92
C SER A 725 13.32 18.51 -13.90
N ALA A 726 14.19 17.52 -13.68
CA ALA A 726 14.28 16.31 -14.52
C ALA A 726 13.03 15.43 -14.47
N ARG A 727 12.28 15.48 -13.37
CA ARG A 727 10.99 14.79 -13.20
C ARG A 727 9.80 15.58 -13.74
N GLY A 728 10.00 16.84 -14.13
CA GLY A 728 8.94 17.73 -14.59
C GLY A 728 8.07 18.30 -13.46
N THR A 729 8.53 18.27 -12.21
CA THR A 729 7.86 18.99 -11.11
C THR A 729 7.84 20.48 -11.42
N GLU A 730 6.72 21.17 -11.21
CA GLU A 730 6.61 22.59 -11.57
C GLU A 730 7.17 23.52 -10.49
N ILE A 731 6.90 23.20 -9.22
CA ILE A 731 7.29 24.05 -8.07
C ILE A 731 7.96 23.19 -7.00
N VAL A 732 9.11 23.65 -6.50
CA VAL A 732 9.69 23.12 -5.26
C VAL A 732 9.50 24.15 -4.16
N TYR A 733 9.00 23.69 -3.02
CA TYR A 733 8.77 24.54 -1.85
C TYR A 733 9.29 23.90 -0.56
N GLY A 734 9.40 24.71 0.47
CA GLY A 734 9.67 24.25 1.83
C GLY A 734 9.11 25.22 2.84
N ASP A 735 8.63 24.72 3.97
CA ASP A 735 8.25 25.53 5.10
C ASP A 735 9.47 25.71 5.99
N VAL A 736 9.74 26.95 6.38
CA VAL A 736 10.93 27.36 7.13
C VAL A 736 10.51 28.22 8.30
N LEU A 737 10.96 27.92 9.51
CA LEU A 737 10.72 28.80 10.67
C LEU A 737 11.33 30.19 10.40
N ALA A 738 10.58 31.24 10.64
CA ALA A 738 10.99 32.63 10.36
C ALA A 738 12.33 33.04 11.05
N GLN A 739 12.67 32.36 12.14
CA GLN A 739 13.92 32.52 12.88
C GLN A 739 15.12 31.78 12.25
N ASN A 740 14.89 30.80 11.33
CA ASN A 740 15.96 30.05 10.67
C ASN A 740 16.62 30.90 9.56
N ARG A 741 17.39 31.92 9.98
CA ARG A 741 18.07 32.84 9.06
C ARG A 741 19.03 32.14 8.09
N PRO A 742 19.85 31.13 8.51
CA PRO A 742 20.75 30.43 7.59
C PRO A 742 19.98 29.75 6.42
N MET A 743 18.87 29.07 6.73
CA MET A 743 18.06 28.41 5.70
C MET A 743 17.40 29.42 4.76
N LEU A 744 16.88 30.53 5.27
CA LEU A 744 16.30 31.60 4.46
C LEU A 744 17.31 32.27 3.55
N GLN A 745 18.57 32.46 4.02
CA GLN A 745 19.65 32.98 3.18
C GLN A 745 20.04 32.01 2.09
N LEU A 746 20.13 30.70 2.40
CA LEU A 746 20.41 29.65 1.44
C LEU A 746 19.33 29.63 0.35
N ALA A 747 18.05 29.59 0.73
CA ALA A 747 16.92 29.58 -0.21
C ALA A 747 16.97 30.81 -1.15
N ARG A 748 17.16 32.02 -0.60
CA ARG A 748 17.29 33.25 -1.41
C ARG A 748 18.47 33.18 -2.38
N SER A 749 19.60 32.61 -1.95
CA SER A 749 20.80 32.51 -2.82
C SER A 749 20.61 31.58 -4.01
N LEU A 750 19.60 30.69 -3.96
CA LEU A 750 19.21 29.80 -5.05
C LEU A 750 17.98 30.29 -5.84
N GLY A 751 17.47 31.49 -5.50
CA GLY A 751 16.37 32.12 -6.24
C GLY A 751 14.97 31.82 -5.70
N PHE A 752 14.84 31.23 -4.52
CA PHE A 752 13.52 31.02 -3.91
C PHE A 752 12.84 32.35 -3.53
N LYS A 753 11.55 32.43 -3.78
CA LYS A 753 10.69 33.51 -3.29
C LYS A 753 10.14 33.15 -1.92
N VAL A 754 10.14 34.12 -0.99
CA VAL A 754 9.61 33.94 0.36
C VAL A 754 8.17 34.47 0.39
N LYS A 755 7.23 33.62 0.81
CA LYS A 755 5.82 33.95 1.01
C LYS A 755 5.43 33.74 2.47
N ARG A 756 4.41 34.47 2.95
CA ARG A 756 3.84 34.17 4.27
C ARG A 756 3.15 32.79 4.23
N SER A 757 3.37 31.97 5.25
CA SER A 757 2.56 30.78 5.43
C SER A 757 1.11 31.18 5.75
N LEU A 758 0.16 30.48 5.17
CA LEU A 758 -1.27 30.69 5.45
C LEU A 758 -1.72 29.88 6.68
N ASP A 759 -0.96 28.83 7.01
CA ASP A 759 -1.33 27.84 8.02
C ASP A 759 -0.66 28.09 9.39
N ASP A 760 0.50 28.77 9.42
CA ASP A 760 1.24 29.04 10.64
C ASP A 760 1.99 30.39 10.59
N ALA A 761 1.70 31.27 11.54
CA ALA A 761 2.33 32.60 11.66
C ALA A 761 3.82 32.55 12.04
N THR A 762 4.33 31.41 12.53
CA THR A 762 5.72 31.22 12.95
C THR A 762 6.63 30.75 11.82
N SER A 763 6.04 30.31 10.70
CA SER A 763 6.75 29.81 9.52
C SER A 763 6.54 30.67 8.28
N VAL A 764 7.44 30.56 7.33
CA VAL A 764 7.35 31.14 6.00
C VAL A 764 7.54 30.06 4.95
N ARG A 765 6.79 30.10 3.87
CA ARG A 765 6.95 29.22 2.72
C ARG A 765 7.98 29.83 1.78
N VAL A 766 8.99 29.06 1.42
CA VAL A 766 9.93 29.39 0.34
C VAL A 766 9.61 28.53 -0.85
N GLU A 767 9.56 29.09 -2.04
CA GLU A 767 9.20 28.36 -3.27
C GLU A 767 10.00 28.83 -4.47
N ILE A 768 10.25 27.90 -5.42
CA ILE A 768 10.93 28.16 -6.69
C ILE A 768 10.27 27.34 -7.82
N PRO A 769 9.98 27.97 -8.99
CA PRO A 769 9.62 27.23 -10.19
C PRO A 769 10.83 26.44 -10.70
N THR A 770 10.63 25.18 -11.04
CA THR A 770 11.72 24.30 -11.49
C THR A 770 11.78 24.14 -13.00
N ARG A 771 10.79 24.65 -13.72
CA ARG A 771 10.74 24.59 -15.18
C ARG A 771 11.98 25.29 -15.75
N ASN A 772 12.87 24.54 -16.41
CA ASN A 772 14.15 25.02 -16.92
C ASN A 772 15.16 25.46 -15.84
N TYR A 773 15.11 24.87 -14.62
CA TYR A 773 16.09 25.14 -13.61
C TYR A 773 17.51 24.80 -14.09
N THR A 774 18.37 25.80 -14.15
CA THR A 774 19.81 25.64 -14.41
C THR A 774 20.58 25.97 -13.15
N SER A 775 21.54 25.11 -12.78
CA SER A 775 22.35 25.33 -11.59
C SER A 775 23.16 26.63 -11.72
N PRO A 776 23.16 27.50 -10.71
CA PRO A 776 24.02 28.70 -10.70
C PRO A 776 25.52 28.39 -10.84
N ALA A 777 25.95 27.17 -10.48
CA ALA A 777 27.35 26.73 -10.63
C ALA A 777 27.78 26.48 -12.09
N GLN A 778 26.86 26.40 -13.06
CA GLN A 778 27.19 26.26 -14.49
C GLN A 778 27.39 27.63 -15.19
N ASN A 779 27.08 28.74 -14.53
CA ASN A 779 27.27 30.09 -15.08
C ASN A 779 28.58 30.76 -14.62
N GLU A 780 29.38 30.11 -13.79
CA GLU A 780 30.68 30.64 -13.29
C GLU A 780 31.91 29.85 -13.86
N SER A 781 31.71 29.03 -14.91
CA SER A 781 32.80 28.33 -15.61
C SER A 781 33.07 28.91 -16.99
#